data_101a3b4966769e8152ebf67967e28b31
#
_entry.id   101a3b4966769e8152ebf67967e28b31
#
_cell.length_a   1.000
_cell.length_b   1.000
_cell.length_c   1.000
_cell.angle_alpha   90.00
_cell.angle_beta   90.00
_cell.angle_gamma   90.00
#
_symmetry.space_group_name_H-M   'P 1'
#
loop_
_entity.id
_entity.type
_entity.pdbx_description
1 polymer ?
#
loop_
_entity_poly.entity_id
_entity_poly.type
_entity_poly.pdbx_seq_one_letter_code
_entity_poly.pdbx_strand_id
1 'polypeptide(L)'
;MTRTAWVAAGFALLVVSTPRAQQPAADPLQPTNHPRLSADPSKLWMAPDTSALREPQGRAEHGRGASGGGARTGPLAQLAEAVKLEVDSNFAQALPILSQPAIQQGTLGHYAEYYRGLAELRLGRASDARQTFQTLQTRAPIGYLNEAASMREAESDEALGDQAAALAVYDRLSQAKTTAPDDVLMRLARAAKAVGRTDKATEAFSRVVYEFPFSDLASTAASELEVLPVAPIEPGTNRYKLEIGRAERLFGAKRYSQARPLYETLRRTAAIDDRELINLRLAECDYYLKRQRNARDGVRPYIDKASRQGEALFFYAVATRELGDDAEYMRTVRRIVAEFPDQSWAEEALNNLASHYIVRNDDEAADATFREMYEKYPTGHYAERAAWKIGWWAYKNGSYAETIRVFESAAAHFPRSDYRPSWLYWCGRAHGRLNEPALAEARYTLAATDYLNSYYGRLALKHLDGRAPQRRLIVDTPADDASLPDAPLPPNEHIVRALLGLELYDQAIDELHYAQKAWGDVPAIQATLAWIYNRRGDLRAGINAMKRAYPQYMAAGGEKLPTPLMKVLFPVNYWPLIRRYSEEHQLDPFMIAALIAQESTFTVDVRSAANAYGLMQLLPSTGRQYARSLRLPRRFSISMLTTAETNVRMGTALFADLVRQFGGAHYALASYNAGENRVARWISERPGIDQDEFIDDIPFPETQNYVKRILGTAEDYRRLYGGTGSGAFNADDVDAQPAVSHKAAPPPAKKATANAPAPAKKATPAKKKASAKRTRKAA
;
A
#
# COMPACT_ATOMS: atom_id res chain seq x y z
N MET A 1 30.82 -59.31 -79.97
CA MET A 1 31.62 -60.47 -79.48
C MET A 1 32.64 -59.87 -78.54
N THR A 2 32.91 -60.54 -77.44
CA THR A 2 33.93 -60.32 -76.38
C THR A 2 33.66 -59.15 -75.37
N ARG A 3 33.18 -59.56 -74.20
CA ARG A 3 33.12 -58.89 -72.97
C ARG A 3 34.49 -58.77 -72.29
N THR A 4 34.89 -57.58 -71.86
CA THR A 4 36.02 -57.42 -70.93
C THR A 4 35.49 -56.83 -69.61
N ALA A 5 35.69 -57.61 -68.57
CA ALA A 5 35.29 -57.22 -67.20
C ALA A 5 36.37 -56.34 -66.55
N TRP A 6 35.95 -55.25 -65.88
CA TRP A 6 36.80 -54.45 -65.03
C TRP A 6 36.46 -54.72 -63.56
N VAL A 7 37.45 -55.18 -62.83
CA VAL A 7 37.39 -55.33 -61.38
C VAL A 7 37.71 -53.97 -60.77
N ALA A 8 36.80 -53.42 -60.04
CA ALA A 8 37.02 -52.21 -59.24
C ALA A 8 37.27 -52.62 -57.81
N ALA A 9 38.50 -52.38 -57.32
CA ALA A 9 38.87 -52.54 -55.90
C ALA A 9 38.28 -51.34 -55.12
N GLY A 10 37.30 -51.62 -54.24
CA GLY A 10 36.73 -50.63 -53.30
C GLY A 10 37.64 -50.43 -52.09
N PHE A 11 38.16 -49.20 -51.94
CA PHE A 11 38.76 -48.75 -50.67
C PHE A 11 37.61 -48.27 -49.74
N ALA A 12 37.36 -49.02 -48.70
CA ALA A 12 36.44 -48.58 -47.63
C ALA A 12 37.19 -47.60 -46.70
N LEU A 13 36.84 -46.27 -46.84
CA LEU A 13 37.19 -45.26 -45.86
C LEU A 13 36.28 -45.43 -44.62
N LEU A 14 36.83 -45.95 -43.54
CA LEU A 14 36.23 -45.89 -42.22
C LEU A 14 36.23 -44.42 -41.75
N VAL A 15 35.10 -43.72 -41.90
CA VAL A 15 34.86 -42.43 -41.26
C VAL A 15 34.54 -42.73 -39.79
N VAL A 16 35.52 -42.56 -38.92
CA VAL A 16 35.32 -42.51 -37.46
C VAL A 16 34.60 -41.20 -37.18
N SER A 17 33.28 -41.26 -37.07
CA SER A 17 32.48 -40.14 -36.56
C SER A 17 32.77 -40.04 -35.05
N THR A 18 33.59 -39.06 -34.67
CA THR A 18 33.65 -38.58 -33.28
C THR A 18 32.25 -38.12 -32.88
N PRO A 19 31.71 -38.56 -31.73
CA PRO A 19 30.46 -38.03 -31.28
C PRO A 19 30.63 -36.51 -31.04
N ARG A 20 29.94 -35.73 -31.87
CA ARG A 20 29.81 -34.30 -31.64
C ARG A 20 29.12 -34.15 -30.29
N ALA A 21 29.80 -33.63 -29.30
CA ALA A 21 29.20 -33.23 -28.05
C ALA A 21 27.96 -32.41 -28.40
N GLN A 22 26.77 -32.92 -28.08
CA GLN A 22 25.54 -32.15 -28.18
C GLN A 22 25.77 -30.90 -27.34
N GLN A 23 25.76 -29.72 -27.96
CA GLN A 23 25.64 -28.48 -27.24
C GLN A 23 24.39 -28.62 -26.36
N PRO A 24 24.50 -28.35 -25.06
CA PRO A 24 23.33 -28.37 -24.20
C PRO A 24 22.27 -27.47 -24.87
N ALA A 25 21.04 -27.98 -24.98
CA ALA A 25 19.91 -27.18 -25.48
C ALA A 25 19.89 -25.88 -24.69
N ALA A 26 19.79 -24.76 -25.40
CA ALA A 26 19.75 -23.44 -24.76
C ALA A 26 18.65 -23.47 -23.70
N ASP A 27 18.98 -23.05 -22.48
CA ASP A 27 18.04 -22.97 -21.38
C ASP A 27 16.87 -22.03 -21.79
N PRO A 28 15.63 -22.51 -21.83
CA PRO A 28 14.49 -21.71 -22.27
C PRO A 28 14.18 -20.55 -21.31
N LEU A 29 14.70 -20.57 -20.06
CA LEU A 29 14.47 -19.54 -19.07
C LEU A 29 15.46 -18.40 -19.22
N GLN A 30 14.96 -17.24 -19.63
CA GLN A 30 15.74 -16.03 -19.82
C GLN A 30 15.61 -15.09 -18.62
N PRO A 31 16.64 -14.25 -18.35
CA PRO A 31 16.53 -13.15 -17.39
C PRO A 31 15.36 -12.23 -17.72
N THR A 32 14.72 -11.69 -16.68
CA THR A 32 13.65 -10.71 -16.84
C THR A 32 14.24 -9.33 -17.10
N ASN A 33 13.70 -8.62 -18.09
CA ASN A 33 14.08 -7.24 -18.34
C ASN A 33 13.41 -6.33 -17.29
N HIS A 34 14.22 -5.68 -16.45
CA HIS A 34 13.74 -4.75 -15.43
C HIS A 34 13.99 -3.30 -15.89
N PRO A 35 13.08 -2.34 -15.57
CA PRO A 35 13.29 -0.93 -15.87
C PRO A 35 14.62 -0.43 -15.30
N ARG A 36 15.41 0.27 -16.12
CA ARG A 36 16.67 0.85 -15.68
C ARG A 36 16.40 2.07 -14.80
N LEU A 37 17.25 2.27 -13.80
CA LEU A 37 17.27 3.50 -13.01
C LEU A 37 18.15 4.54 -13.69
N SER A 38 17.79 5.82 -13.56
CA SER A 38 18.69 6.91 -13.96
C SER A 38 20.04 6.78 -13.24
N ALA A 39 21.11 6.99 -13.98
CA ALA A 39 22.46 7.05 -13.43
C ALA A 39 22.70 8.34 -12.62
N ASP A 40 21.89 9.37 -12.86
CA ASP A 40 21.95 10.65 -12.17
C ASP A 40 20.99 10.65 -10.95
N PRO A 41 21.51 10.63 -9.71
CA PRO A 41 20.68 10.64 -8.52
C PRO A 41 19.77 11.87 -8.42
N SER A 42 20.15 13.00 -9.02
CA SER A 42 19.34 14.23 -8.98
C SER A 42 18.03 14.12 -9.77
N LYS A 43 17.94 13.14 -10.68
CA LYS A 43 16.74 12.82 -11.44
C LYS A 43 15.83 11.81 -10.76
N LEU A 44 16.31 11.14 -9.70
CA LEU A 44 15.52 10.14 -8.98
C LEU A 44 14.55 10.79 -7.98
N TRP A 45 14.88 11.97 -7.48
CA TRP A 45 14.04 12.73 -6.55
C TRP A 45 14.49 14.21 -6.47
N MET A 46 13.66 15.04 -5.83
CA MET A 46 13.94 16.48 -5.66
C MET A 46 14.34 16.84 -4.22
N ALA A 47 14.60 15.85 -3.35
CA ALA A 47 15.02 16.10 -1.98
C ALA A 47 16.39 16.84 -1.94
N PRO A 48 16.62 17.71 -0.94
CA PRO A 48 17.90 18.37 -0.76
C PRO A 48 19.03 17.37 -0.55
N ASP A 49 20.20 17.67 -1.06
CA ASP A 49 21.41 16.90 -0.74
C ASP A 49 21.77 17.16 0.73
N THR A 50 21.45 16.19 1.60
CA THR A 50 21.73 16.27 3.03
C THR A 50 23.22 16.17 3.34
N SER A 51 24.07 15.79 2.39
CA SER A 51 25.52 15.76 2.59
C SER A 51 26.13 17.16 2.65
N ALA A 52 25.52 18.14 1.99
CA ALA A 52 25.95 19.54 2.02
C ALA A 52 25.52 20.30 3.30
N LEU A 53 24.63 19.72 4.11
CA LEU A 53 24.16 20.32 5.36
C LEU A 53 25.06 19.98 6.57
N ARG A 54 26.12 19.19 6.39
CA ARG A 54 27.17 19.02 7.39
C ARG A 54 28.10 20.22 7.34
N GLU A 55 27.92 21.16 8.26
CA GLU A 55 28.98 22.14 8.53
C GLU A 55 30.30 21.43 8.86
N PRO A 56 31.45 21.93 8.36
CA PRO A 56 32.73 21.41 8.79
C PRO A 56 32.87 21.63 10.31
N GLN A 57 33.01 20.55 11.06
CA GLN A 57 33.36 20.62 12.48
C GLN A 57 34.72 21.30 12.61
N GLY A 58 34.71 22.63 12.76
CA GLY A 58 35.84 23.40 13.21
C GLY A 58 36.13 23.03 14.64
N ARG A 59 37.43 22.80 14.95
CA ARG A 59 37.97 22.52 16.27
C ARG A 59 37.29 23.36 17.36
N ALA A 60 36.60 22.70 18.26
CA ALA A 60 36.07 23.34 19.49
C ALA A 60 37.21 23.65 20.43
N GLU A 61 37.57 24.92 20.56
CA GLU A 61 38.18 25.45 21.77
C GLU A 61 37.11 25.68 22.84
N HIS A 62 37.44 25.29 24.05
CA HIS A 62 36.59 25.36 25.24
C HIS A 62 36.06 26.77 25.52
N GLY A 63 34.74 26.95 25.47
CA GLY A 63 34.05 28.15 25.93
C GLY A 63 32.60 27.84 26.30
N ARG A 64 32.27 28.05 27.58
CA ARG A 64 30.96 27.82 28.19
C ARG A 64 29.87 28.69 27.54
N GLY A 65 28.74 28.06 27.19
CA GLY A 65 27.39 28.65 27.28
C GLY A 65 27.00 29.51 26.08
N ALA A 66 26.17 28.92 25.17
CA ALA A 66 24.97 29.56 24.64
C ALA A 66 24.25 28.54 23.73
N SER A 67 23.01 28.22 24.07
CA SER A 67 22.03 27.64 23.18
C SER A 67 21.77 28.64 22.03
N GLY A 68 22.32 28.39 20.86
CA GLY A 68 22.13 29.23 19.67
C GLY A 68 22.13 28.38 18.42
N GLY A 69 20.97 27.96 17.97
CA GLY A 69 20.81 27.58 16.58
C GLY A 69 21.27 28.75 15.71
N GLY A 70 22.27 28.55 14.86
CA GLY A 70 22.76 29.56 13.94
C GLY A 70 21.60 30.12 13.12
N ALA A 71 21.26 31.39 13.35
CA ALA A 71 20.20 32.08 12.63
C ALA A 71 20.56 32.05 11.14
N ARG A 72 19.79 31.33 10.35
CA ARG A 72 19.83 31.47 8.89
C ARG A 72 19.48 32.93 8.58
N THR A 73 20.41 33.72 8.12
CA THR A 73 20.21 35.12 7.75
C THR A 73 20.02 35.22 6.24
N GLY A 74 18.96 35.89 5.80
CA GLY A 74 18.70 36.15 4.39
C GLY A 74 17.21 36.13 4.03
N PRO A 75 16.84 36.60 2.84
CA PRO A 75 15.43 36.74 2.42
C PRO A 75 14.64 35.43 2.48
N LEU A 76 15.26 34.29 2.13
CA LEU A 76 14.61 32.97 2.17
C LEU A 76 14.31 32.52 3.61
N ALA A 77 15.23 32.78 4.54
CA ALA A 77 15.01 32.45 5.95
C ALA A 77 13.91 33.32 6.58
N GLN A 78 13.86 34.59 6.20
CA GLN A 78 12.79 35.49 6.62
C GLN A 78 11.44 35.07 6.04
N LEU A 79 11.39 34.60 4.79
CA LEU A 79 10.17 34.01 4.22
C LEU A 79 9.71 32.80 5.02
N ALA A 80 10.60 31.87 5.36
CA ALA A 80 10.25 30.70 6.15
C ALA A 80 9.73 31.06 7.56
N GLU A 81 10.31 32.08 8.20
CA GLU A 81 9.81 32.61 9.47
C GLU A 81 8.42 33.25 9.32
N ALA A 82 8.21 34.04 8.24
CA ALA A 82 6.90 34.62 7.98
C ALA A 82 5.82 33.55 7.73
N VAL A 83 6.14 32.49 6.97
CA VAL A 83 5.21 31.36 6.76
C VAL A 83 4.90 30.67 8.08
N LYS A 84 5.87 30.50 8.96
CA LYS A 84 5.64 29.94 10.30
C LYS A 84 4.74 30.84 11.15
N LEU A 85 4.92 32.15 11.10
CA LEU A 85 4.01 33.11 11.78
C LEU A 85 2.57 32.99 11.24
N GLU A 86 2.39 32.76 9.95
CA GLU A 86 1.08 32.50 9.34
C GLU A 86 0.45 31.21 9.89
N VAL A 87 1.23 30.11 9.97
CA VAL A 87 0.76 28.85 10.55
C VAL A 87 0.33 29.02 12.02
N ASP A 88 1.08 29.83 12.76
CA ASP A 88 0.75 30.19 14.15
C ASP A 88 -0.33 31.26 14.29
N SER A 89 -0.96 31.66 13.16
CA SER A 89 -2.01 32.70 13.07
C SER A 89 -1.55 34.12 13.50
N ASN A 90 -0.26 34.38 13.45
CA ASN A 90 0.37 35.66 13.78
C ASN A 90 0.47 36.58 12.55
N PHE A 91 -0.63 36.74 11.82
CA PHE A 91 -0.69 37.44 10.52
C PHE A 91 -0.18 38.90 10.58
N ALA A 92 -0.45 39.61 11.67
CA ALA A 92 0.01 40.98 11.84
C ALA A 92 1.54 41.10 11.93
N GLN A 93 2.23 40.05 12.39
CA GLN A 93 3.69 40.02 12.47
C GLN A 93 4.29 39.49 11.14
N ALA A 94 3.63 38.60 10.44
CA ALA A 94 4.05 38.07 9.15
C ALA A 94 4.00 39.14 8.04
N LEU A 95 2.94 39.97 7.99
CA LEU A 95 2.68 40.89 6.91
C LEU A 95 3.83 41.90 6.62
N PRO A 96 4.47 42.55 7.61
CA PRO A 96 5.61 43.42 7.36
C PRO A 96 6.81 42.73 6.78
N ILE A 97 7.06 41.47 7.18
CA ILE A 97 8.15 40.66 6.67
C ILE A 97 7.88 40.32 5.19
N LEU A 98 6.70 39.80 4.90
CA LEU A 98 6.28 39.41 3.54
C LEU A 98 6.26 40.58 2.55
N SER A 99 6.09 41.80 3.05
CA SER A 99 6.04 43.04 2.24
C SER A 99 7.44 43.57 1.87
N GLN A 100 8.53 42.98 2.38
CA GLN A 100 9.89 43.47 2.09
C GLN A 100 10.27 43.21 0.61
N PRO A 101 10.80 44.22 -0.12
CA PRO A 101 11.17 44.07 -1.53
C PRO A 101 12.16 42.93 -1.78
N ALA A 102 13.12 42.73 -0.88
CA ALA A 102 14.12 41.65 -1.01
C ALA A 102 13.51 40.24 -0.97
N ILE A 103 12.40 40.05 -0.27
CA ILE A 103 11.66 38.79 -0.21
C ILE A 103 10.77 38.65 -1.44
N GLN A 104 10.06 39.70 -1.82
CA GLN A 104 9.16 39.72 -2.97
C GLN A 104 9.86 39.51 -4.33
N GLN A 105 11.13 39.91 -4.42
CA GLN A 105 11.97 39.73 -5.62
C GLN A 105 12.85 38.49 -5.57
N GLY A 106 12.79 37.73 -4.48
CA GLY A 106 13.58 36.51 -4.28
C GLY A 106 13.07 35.31 -5.10
N THR A 107 13.79 34.20 -5.05
CA THR A 107 13.44 32.95 -5.75
C THR A 107 12.03 32.44 -5.46
N LEU A 108 11.53 32.67 -4.25
CA LEU A 108 10.16 32.34 -3.82
C LEU A 108 9.28 33.58 -3.66
N GLY A 109 9.52 34.63 -4.45
CA GLY A 109 8.78 35.89 -4.37
C GLY A 109 7.28 35.73 -4.60
N HIS A 110 6.85 34.83 -5.47
CA HIS A 110 5.44 34.48 -5.67
C HIS A 110 4.81 33.90 -4.40
N TYR A 111 5.55 33.09 -3.64
CA TYR A 111 5.13 32.59 -2.33
C TYR A 111 4.99 33.71 -1.31
N ALA A 112 5.93 34.65 -1.29
CA ALA A 112 5.86 35.83 -0.42
C ALA A 112 4.61 36.67 -0.73
N GLU A 113 4.30 36.90 -2.00
CA GLU A 113 3.11 37.62 -2.43
C GLU A 113 1.82 36.88 -2.08
N TYR A 114 1.78 35.56 -2.28
CA TYR A 114 0.66 34.72 -1.87
C TYR A 114 0.37 34.82 -0.36
N TYR A 115 1.40 34.66 0.48
CA TYR A 115 1.25 34.77 1.93
C TYR A 115 0.93 36.19 2.39
N ARG A 116 1.43 37.24 1.70
CA ARG A 116 1.00 38.61 1.96
C ARG A 116 -0.50 38.76 1.76
N GLY A 117 -1.05 38.29 0.65
CA GLY A 117 -2.49 38.33 0.38
C GLY A 117 -3.28 37.51 1.40
N LEU A 118 -2.75 36.36 1.85
CA LEU A 118 -3.37 35.53 2.87
C LEU A 118 -3.41 36.26 4.22
N ALA A 119 -2.31 36.88 4.66
CA ALA A 119 -2.30 37.73 5.86
C ALA A 119 -3.29 38.88 5.79
N GLU A 120 -3.36 39.60 4.66
CA GLU A 120 -4.32 40.67 4.40
C GLU A 120 -5.75 40.16 4.57
N LEU A 121 -6.10 39.01 3.96
CA LEU A 121 -7.43 38.42 4.07
C LEU A 121 -7.77 38.04 5.53
N ARG A 122 -6.83 37.40 6.23
CA ARG A 122 -7.03 36.98 7.63
C ARG A 122 -7.13 38.14 8.62
N LEU A 123 -6.55 39.30 8.28
CA LEU A 123 -6.67 40.55 9.04
C LEU A 123 -7.94 41.35 8.68
N GLY A 124 -8.83 40.80 7.83
CA GLY A 124 -10.09 41.46 7.42
C GLY A 124 -9.90 42.50 6.31
N ARG A 125 -8.73 42.57 5.69
CA ARG A 125 -8.41 43.52 4.60
C ARG A 125 -8.70 42.88 3.23
N ALA A 126 -9.94 42.44 3.06
CA ALA A 126 -10.35 41.63 1.90
C ALA A 126 -10.13 42.32 0.54
N SER A 127 -10.27 43.66 0.48
CA SER A 127 -10.02 44.42 -0.74
C SER A 127 -8.53 44.38 -1.17
N ASP A 128 -7.64 44.56 -0.17
CA ASP A 128 -6.20 44.52 -0.41
C ASP A 128 -5.77 43.10 -0.83
N ALA A 129 -6.29 42.07 -0.13
CA ALA A 129 -6.06 40.67 -0.44
C ALA A 129 -6.48 40.31 -1.86
N ARG A 130 -7.70 40.71 -2.27
CA ARG A 130 -8.16 40.51 -3.66
C ARG A 130 -7.19 41.08 -4.68
N GLN A 131 -6.76 42.33 -4.48
CA GLN A 131 -5.81 42.98 -5.37
C GLN A 131 -4.46 42.27 -5.41
N THR A 132 -3.97 41.79 -4.25
CA THR A 132 -2.72 41.02 -4.16
C THR A 132 -2.81 39.71 -4.95
N PHE A 133 -3.91 38.94 -4.81
CA PHE A 133 -4.08 37.69 -5.54
C PHE A 133 -4.28 37.91 -7.03
N GLN A 134 -5.00 38.96 -7.46
CA GLN A 134 -5.09 39.31 -8.88
C GLN A 134 -3.75 39.72 -9.47
N THR A 135 -2.93 40.47 -8.72
CA THR A 135 -1.57 40.84 -9.15
C THR A 135 -0.71 39.58 -9.29
N LEU A 136 -0.77 38.63 -8.34
CA LEU A 136 -0.05 37.39 -8.42
C LEU A 136 -0.44 36.57 -9.65
N GLN A 137 -1.73 36.49 -9.98
CA GLN A 137 -2.20 35.78 -11.18
C GLN A 137 -1.69 36.40 -12.48
N THR A 138 -1.61 37.75 -12.57
CA THR A 138 -1.03 38.40 -13.76
C THR A 138 0.42 38.07 -14.01
N ARG A 139 1.15 37.66 -12.97
CA ARG A 139 2.52 37.17 -13.08
C ARG A 139 2.63 35.72 -13.54
N ALA A 140 1.49 35.04 -13.70
CA ALA A 140 1.38 33.64 -14.14
C ALA A 140 2.38 32.69 -13.44
N PRO A 141 2.28 32.51 -12.09
CA PRO A 141 3.21 31.67 -11.36
C PRO A 141 3.14 30.25 -11.86
N ILE A 142 4.31 29.64 -12.04
CA ILE A 142 4.39 28.22 -12.40
C ILE A 142 4.02 27.38 -11.15
N GLY A 143 3.16 26.36 -11.33
CA GLY A 143 2.83 25.42 -10.26
C GLY A 143 1.53 25.73 -9.55
N TYR A 144 1.45 25.29 -8.30
CA TYR A 144 0.23 25.31 -7.48
C TYR A 144 -0.28 26.72 -7.18
N LEU A 145 0.60 27.70 -7.08
CA LEU A 145 0.19 29.06 -6.69
C LEU A 145 -0.83 29.69 -7.65
N ASN A 146 -0.85 29.30 -8.93
CA ASN A 146 -1.87 29.79 -9.87
C ASN A 146 -3.28 29.36 -9.45
N GLU A 147 -3.43 28.11 -9.04
CA GLU A 147 -4.68 27.58 -8.51
C GLU A 147 -5.00 28.20 -7.13
N ALA A 148 -4.01 28.22 -6.24
CA ALA A 148 -4.18 28.73 -4.88
C ALA A 148 -4.56 30.22 -4.86
N ALA A 149 -3.93 31.06 -5.67
CA ALA A 149 -4.24 32.49 -5.77
C ALA A 149 -5.67 32.72 -6.24
N SER A 150 -6.14 31.96 -7.24
CA SER A 150 -7.53 32.04 -7.71
C SER A 150 -8.53 31.63 -6.63
N MET A 151 -8.23 30.57 -5.87
CA MET A 151 -9.09 30.17 -4.73
C MET A 151 -9.17 31.27 -3.67
N ARG A 152 -8.06 31.94 -3.35
CA ARG A 152 -8.03 33.03 -2.36
C ARG A 152 -8.61 34.33 -2.87
N GLU A 153 -8.53 34.61 -4.18
CA GLU A 153 -9.28 35.70 -4.82
C GLU A 153 -10.78 35.52 -4.57
N ALA A 154 -11.33 34.35 -4.89
CA ALA A 154 -12.73 34.04 -4.65
C ALA A 154 -13.15 34.14 -3.17
N GLU A 155 -12.28 33.66 -2.24
CA GLU A 155 -12.52 33.84 -0.79
C GLU A 155 -12.52 35.34 -0.39
N SER A 156 -11.71 36.16 -1.04
CA SER A 156 -11.70 37.61 -0.81
C SER A 156 -12.98 38.26 -1.33
N ASP A 157 -13.50 37.83 -2.49
CA ASP A 157 -14.78 38.26 -3.03
C ASP A 157 -15.95 37.87 -2.10
N GLU A 158 -15.96 36.63 -1.58
CA GLU A 158 -16.94 36.19 -0.57
C GLU A 158 -16.90 37.06 0.67
N ALA A 159 -15.68 37.41 1.16
CA ALA A 159 -15.51 38.26 2.33
C ALA A 159 -16.00 39.72 2.10
N LEU A 160 -15.94 40.19 0.85
CA LEU A 160 -16.48 41.48 0.42
C LEU A 160 -18.00 41.43 0.17
N GLY A 161 -18.63 40.23 0.20
CA GLY A 161 -20.04 40.04 -0.13
C GLY A 161 -20.31 39.94 -1.64
N ASP A 162 -19.27 39.95 -2.48
CA ASP A 162 -19.41 39.86 -3.94
C ASP A 162 -19.45 38.36 -4.38
N GLN A 163 -20.60 37.74 -4.08
CA GLN A 163 -20.82 36.33 -4.44
C GLN A 163 -20.84 36.11 -5.96
N ALA A 164 -21.10 37.13 -6.77
CA ALA A 164 -21.12 37.01 -8.22
C ALA A 164 -19.67 36.93 -8.77
N ALA A 165 -18.75 37.72 -8.23
CA ALA A 165 -17.35 37.65 -8.57
C ALA A 165 -16.75 36.28 -8.13
N ALA A 166 -17.01 35.86 -6.89
CA ALA A 166 -16.57 34.54 -6.39
C ALA A 166 -17.07 33.38 -7.28
N LEU A 167 -18.36 33.42 -7.69
CA LEU A 167 -18.93 32.44 -8.61
C LEU A 167 -18.17 32.37 -9.93
N ALA A 168 -17.82 33.52 -10.52
CA ALA A 168 -17.10 33.57 -11.80
C ALA A 168 -15.70 32.95 -11.69
N VAL A 169 -15.01 33.17 -10.58
CA VAL A 169 -13.68 32.56 -10.31
C VAL A 169 -13.80 31.04 -10.13
N TYR A 170 -14.74 30.58 -9.30
CA TYR A 170 -14.92 29.12 -9.10
C TYR A 170 -15.37 28.40 -10.38
N ASP A 171 -16.19 29.09 -11.21
CA ASP A 171 -16.60 28.55 -12.50
C ASP A 171 -15.40 28.33 -13.43
N ARG A 172 -14.51 29.30 -13.54
CA ARG A 172 -13.28 29.21 -14.31
C ARG A 172 -12.40 28.06 -13.78
N LEU A 173 -12.22 27.96 -12.44
CA LEU A 173 -11.45 26.89 -11.82
C LEU A 173 -12.05 25.51 -12.06
N SER A 174 -13.38 25.39 -12.10
CA SER A 174 -14.07 24.10 -12.30
C SER A 174 -13.83 23.50 -13.69
N GLN A 175 -13.36 24.31 -14.65
CA GLN A 175 -13.00 23.89 -16.01
C GLN A 175 -11.51 23.55 -16.13
N ALA A 176 -10.70 23.88 -15.13
CA ALA A 176 -9.27 23.59 -15.11
C ALA A 176 -8.96 22.26 -14.39
N LYS A 177 -7.75 21.75 -14.64
CA LYS A 177 -7.22 20.61 -13.86
C LYS A 177 -6.70 21.13 -12.53
N THR A 178 -7.51 21.02 -11.47
CA THR A 178 -7.15 21.45 -10.11
C THR A 178 -6.75 20.27 -9.24
N THR A 179 -6.08 20.57 -8.13
CA THR A 179 -5.64 19.54 -7.14
C THR A 179 -6.83 18.99 -6.35
N ALA A 180 -7.83 19.82 -6.04
CA ALA A 180 -9.04 19.48 -5.30
C ALA A 180 -10.31 19.88 -6.07
N PRO A 181 -10.63 19.21 -7.19
CA PRO A 181 -11.77 19.57 -8.02
C PRO A 181 -13.13 19.45 -7.32
N ASP A 182 -13.25 18.56 -6.36
CA ASP A 182 -14.44 18.38 -5.53
C ASP A 182 -14.67 19.57 -4.57
N ASP A 183 -13.62 20.16 -3.98
CA ASP A 183 -13.72 21.39 -3.17
C ASP A 183 -14.08 22.60 -4.05
N VAL A 184 -13.46 22.74 -5.22
CA VAL A 184 -13.80 23.78 -6.19
C VAL A 184 -15.29 23.70 -6.58
N LEU A 185 -15.78 22.51 -6.92
CA LEU A 185 -17.19 22.30 -7.28
C LEU A 185 -18.12 22.56 -6.11
N MET A 186 -17.74 22.19 -4.89
CA MET A 186 -18.55 22.47 -3.70
C MET A 186 -18.68 23.96 -3.42
N ARG A 187 -17.60 24.74 -3.59
CA ARG A 187 -17.59 26.20 -3.46
C ARG A 187 -18.38 26.86 -4.59
N LEU A 188 -18.18 26.41 -5.83
CA LEU A 188 -18.99 26.83 -6.98
C LEU A 188 -20.47 26.66 -6.72
N ALA A 189 -20.88 25.48 -6.24
CA ALA A 189 -22.29 25.20 -5.94
C ALA A 189 -22.87 26.13 -4.87
N ARG A 190 -22.09 26.40 -3.80
CA ARG A 190 -22.51 27.33 -2.73
C ARG A 190 -22.61 28.76 -3.21
N ALA A 191 -21.64 29.27 -3.97
CA ALA A 191 -21.65 30.58 -4.55
C ALA A 191 -22.83 30.75 -5.53
N ALA A 192 -23.07 29.76 -6.40
CA ALA A 192 -24.22 29.74 -7.31
C ALA A 192 -25.58 29.81 -6.56
N LYS A 193 -25.71 29.04 -5.48
CA LYS A 193 -26.89 29.05 -4.61
C LYS A 193 -27.09 30.40 -3.95
N ALA A 194 -26.00 31.04 -3.50
CA ALA A 194 -26.07 32.37 -2.84
C ALA A 194 -26.56 33.48 -3.79
N VAL A 195 -26.24 33.41 -5.09
CA VAL A 195 -26.72 34.38 -6.10
C VAL A 195 -28.00 33.94 -6.80
N GLY A 196 -28.66 32.86 -6.34
CA GLY A 196 -29.91 32.38 -6.90
C GLY A 196 -29.79 31.58 -8.22
N ARG A 197 -28.57 31.22 -8.65
CA ARG A 197 -28.34 30.39 -9.85
C ARG A 197 -28.54 28.91 -9.51
N THR A 198 -29.81 28.55 -9.33
CA THR A 198 -30.22 27.20 -8.92
C THR A 198 -29.77 26.11 -9.92
N ASP A 199 -29.84 26.43 -11.22
CA ASP A 199 -29.36 25.55 -12.31
C ASP A 199 -27.91 25.15 -12.12
N LYS A 200 -27.05 26.14 -11.92
CA LYS A 200 -25.60 25.92 -11.77
C LYS A 200 -25.26 25.29 -10.42
N ALA A 201 -25.98 25.63 -9.35
CA ALA A 201 -25.82 24.96 -8.05
C ALA A 201 -26.15 23.47 -8.15
N THR A 202 -27.27 23.13 -8.82
CA THR A 202 -27.67 21.75 -9.05
C THR A 202 -26.64 20.97 -9.87
N GLU A 203 -26.12 21.58 -10.94
CA GLU A 203 -25.04 20.97 -11.75
C GLU A 203 -23.80 20.69 -10.93
N ALA A 204 -23.28 21.68 -10.22
CA ALA A 204 -22.05 21.58 -9.47
C ALA A 204 -22.16 20.58 -8.30
N PHE A 205 -23.26 20.61 -7.51
CA PHE A 205 -23.48 19.56 -6.48
C PHE A 205 -23.62 18.17 -7.08
N SER A 206 -24.29 18.02 -8.23
CA SER A 206 -24.41 16.74 -8.94
C SER A 206 -23.01 16.22 -9.32
N ARG A 207 -22.14 17.07 -9.84
CA ARG A 207 -20.77 16.70 -10.17
C ARG A 207 -20.00 16.22 -8.95
N VAL A 208 -20.10 16.89 -7.79
CA VAL A 208 -19.47 16.42 -6.54
C VAL A 208 -19.98 15.03 -6.18
N VAL A 209 -21.30 14.81 -6.21
CA VAL A 209 -21.92 13.52 -5.82
C VAL A 209 -21.54 12.39 -6.76
N TYR A 210 -21.55 12.65 -8.06
CA TYR A 210 -21.45 11.59 -9.08
C TYR A 210 -20.05 11.44 -9.67
N GLU A 211 -19.25 12.50 -9.78
CA GLU A 211 -17.86 12.39 -10.28
C GLU A 211 -16.88 12.04 -9.16
N PHE A 212 -17.15 12.47 -7.92
CA PHE A 212 -16.28 12.29 -6.75
C PHE A 212 -16.97 11.54 -5.59
N PRO A 213 -17.53 10.33 -5.82
CA PRO A 213 -18.29 9.60 -4.80
C PRO A 213 -17.46 9.18 -3.57
N PHE A 214 -16.12 9.28 -3.66
CA PHE A 214 -15.19 8.95 -2.59
C PHE A 214 -14.78 10.17 -1.75
N SER A 215 -15.15 11.36 -2.18
CA SER A 215 -14.90 12.61 -1.45
C SER A 215 -15.70 12.67 -0.15
N ASP A 216 -15.08 13.23 0.88
CA ASP A 216 -15.76 13.52 2.15
C ASP A 216 -16.88 14.56 1.97
N LEU A 217 -16.83 15.36 0.89
CA LEU A 217 -17.84 16.34 0.53
C LEU A 217 -19.07 15.72 -0.14
N ALA A 218 -18.97 14.50 -0.68
CA ALA A 218 -20.03 13.86 -1.47
C ALA A 218 -21.35 13.70 -0.68
N SER A 219 -21.28 13.40 0.62
CA SER A 219 -22.48 13.25 1.46
C SER A 219 -23.16 14.60 1.72
N THR A 220 -22.38 15.66 1.96
CA THR A 220 -22.89 17.02 2.14
C THR A 220 -23.50 17.54 0.84
N ALA A 221 -22.81 17.32 -0.29
CA ALA A 221 -23.35 17.71 -1.61
C ALA A 221 -24.65 16.97 -1.95
N ALA A 222 -24.78 15.69 -1.59
CA ALA A 222 -26.02 14.94 -1.78
C ALA A 222 -27.19 15.53 -0.98
N SER A 223 -26.96 15.90 0.30
CA SER A 223 -27.98 16.54 1.13
C SER A 223 -28.40 17.91 0.60
N GLU A 224 -27.45 18.71 0.08
CA GLU A 224 -27.73 19.98 -0.57
C GLU A 224 -28.53 19.83 -1.88
N LEU A 225 -28.24 18.74 -2.61
CA LEU A 225 -28.91 18.43 -3.86
C LEU A 225 -30.39 18.03 -3.66
N GLU A 226 -30.72 17.36 -2.55
CA GLU A 226 -32.09 16.94 -2.23
C GLU A 226 -33.06 18.08 -2.00
N VAL A 227 -32.59 19.26 -1.63
CA VAL A 227 -33.42 20.46 -1.40
C VAL A 227 -33.53 21.35 -2.64
N LEU A 228 -32.88 20.97 -3.74
CA LEU A 228 -32.93 21.67 -5.02
C LEU A 228 -33.93 20.98 -5.99
N PRO A 229 -34.43 21.71 -7.00
CA PRO A 229 -35.31 21.13 -8.00
C PRO A 229 -34.52 20.19 -8.92
N VAL A 230 -34.43 18.93 -8.55
CA VAL A 230 -33.74 17.88 -9.34
C VAL A 230 -34.73 16.86 -9.87
N ALA A 231 -34.41 16.26 -11.01
CA ALA A 231 -35.18 15.17 -11.55
C ALA A 231 -35.27 14.00 -10.54
N PRO A 232 -36.40 13.28 -10.50
CA PRO A 232 -36.52 12.07 -9.66
C PRO A 232 -35.55 10.97 -10.13
N ILE A 233 -35.22 10.02 -9.21
CA ILE A 233 -34.44 8.83 -9.55
C ILE A 233 -35.40 7.81 -10.15
N GLU A 234 -35.71 7.95 -11.43
CA GLU A 234 -36.64 7.11 -12.17
C GLU A 234 -36.00 6.58 -13.46
N PRO A 235 -36.37 5.39 -13.90
CA PRO A 235 -35.88 4.81 -15.16
C PRO A 235 -36.06 5.79 -16.35
N GLY A 236 -35.03 5.87 -17.18
CA GLY A 236 -35.00 6.79 -18.33
C GLY A 236 -34.42 8.18 -18.02
N THR A 237 -34.35 8.60 -16.75
CA THR A 237 -33.70 9.86 -16.38
C THR A 237 -32.17 9.73 -16.34
N ASN A 238 -31.48 10.85 -16.60
CA ASN A 238 -30.02 10.90 -16.47
C ASN A 238 -29.60 10.66 -15.01
N ARG A 239 -30.36 11.17 -14.04
CA ARG A 239 -30.08 10.99 -12.61
C ARG A 239 -30.10 9.52 -12.20
N TYR A 240 -31.01 8.71 -12.72
CA TYR A 240 -31.07 7.27 -12.48
C TYR A 240 -29.78 6.57 -12.94
N LYS A 241 -29.29 6.89 -14.15
CA LYS A 241 -28.03 6.35 -14.68
C LYS A 241 -26.82 6.75 -13.82
N LEU A 242 -26.77 8.00 -13.40
CA LEU A 242 -25.70 8.53 -12.53
C LEU A 242 -25.70 7.83 -11.17
N GLU A 243 -26.89 7.55 -10.60
CA GLU A 243 -27.00 6.88 -9.31
C GLU A 243 -26.56 5.41 -9.36
N ILE A 244 -26.93 4.69 -10.42
CA ILE A 244 -26.40 3.34 -10.68
C ILE A 244 -24.86 3.40 -10.80
N GLY A 245 -24.35 4.32 -11.62
CA GLY A 245 -22.90 4.48 -11.80
C GLY A 245 -22.16 4.83 -10.49
N ARG A 246 -22.78 5.61 -9.61
CA ARG A 246 -22.25 5.90 -8.27
C ARG A 246 -22.21 4.65 -7.39
N ALA A 247 -23.31 3.89 -7.36
CA ALA A 247 -23.40 2.65 -6.60
C ALA A 247 -22.36 1.61 -7.07
N GLU A 248 -22.21 1.42 -8.40
CA GLU A 248 -21.22 0.51 -8.98
C GLU A 248 -19.77 0.95 -8.63
N ARG A 249 -19.44 2.25 -8.68
CA ARG A 249 -18.11 2.74 -8.29
C ARG A 249 -17.81 2.47 -6.81
N LEU A 250 -18.77 2.73 -5.92
CA LEU A 250 -18.62 2.43 -4.49
C LEU A 250 -18.48 0.91 -4.24
N PHE A 251 -19.24 0.11 -4.98
CA PHE A 251 -19.15 -1.35 -4.93
C PHE A 251 -17.76 -1.84 -5.40
N GLY A 252 -17.30 -1.40 -6.56
CA GLY A 252 -15.99 -1.74 -7.11
C GLY A 252 -14.82 -1.32 -6.20
N ALA A 253 -14.98 -0.21 -5.47
CA ALA A 253 -14.04 0.24 -4.44
C ALA A 253 -14.19 -0.50 -3.10
N LYS A 254 -15.00 -1.56 -3.04
CA LYS A 254 -15.27 -2.37 -1.83
C LYS A 254 -15.90 -1.58 -0.67
N ARG A 255 -16.50 -0.42 -0.96
CA ARG A 255 -17.24 0.39 0.02
C ARG A 255 -18.68 -0.09 0.17
N TYR A 256 -18.85 -1.38 0.47
CA TYR A 256 -20.15 -2.07 0.48
C TYR A 256 -21.18 -1.45 1.43
N SER A 257 -20.74 -0.92 2.57
CA SER A 257 -21.62 -0.21 3.52
C SER A 257 -22.22 1.07 2.96
N GLN A 258 -21.52 1.72 2.01
CA GLN A 258 -21.98 2.92 1.33
C GLN A 258 -22.77 2.60 0.06
N ALA A 259 -22.37 1.56 -0.70
CA ALA A 259 -23.05 1.13 -1.92
C ALA A 259 -24.44 0.53 -1.63
N ARG A 260 -24.56 -0.29 -0.59
CA ARG A 260 -25.78 -1.02 -0.27
C ARG A 260 -27.05 -0.15 -0.15
N PRO A 261 -27.06 0.97 0.61
CA PRO A 261 -28.26 1.82 0.70
C PRO A 261 -28.64 2.47 -0.65
N LEU A 262 -27.68 2.71 -1.53
CA LEU A 262 -27.97 3.23 -2.87
C LEU A 262 -28.73 2.19 -3.72
N TYR A 263 -28.24 0.94 -3.72
CA TYR A 263 -28.94 -0.16 -4.38
C TYR A 263 -30.33 -0.43 -3.76
N GLU A 264 -30.48 -0.30 -2.45
CA GLU A 264 -31.78 -0.42 -1.79
C GLU A 264 -32.77 0.65 -2.28
N THR A 265 -32.31 1.88 -2.49
CA THR A 265 -33.11 2.97 -3.05
C THR A 265 -33.45 2.70 -4.52
N LEU A 266 -32.44 2.33 -5.32
CA LEU A 266 -32.60 2.00 -6.73
C LEU A 266 -33.56 0.83 -6.97
N ARG A 267 -33.56 -0.18 -6.09
CA ARG A 267 -34.44 -1.35 -6.18
C ARG A 267 -35.92 -0.99 -6.24
N ARG A 268 -36.32 0.09 -5.56
CA ARG A 268 -37.74 0.51 -5.47
C ARG A 268 -38.29 0.99 -6.78
N THR A 269 -37.44 1.58 -7.62
CA THR A 269 -37.80 2.20 -8.90
C THR A 269 -37.10 1.53 -10.08
N ALA A 270 -36.44 0.40 -9.89
CA ALA A 270 -35.60 -0.25 -10.88
C ALA A 270 -36.35 -0.54 -12.19
N ALA A 271 -35.74 -0.16 -13.33
CA ALA A 271 -36.14 -0.66 -14.64
C ALA A 271 -36.07 -2.18 -14.68
N ILE A 272 -36.88 -2.81 -15.53
CA ILE A 272 -36.96 -4.27 -15.62
C ILE A 272 -35.58 -4.86 -15.90
N ASP A 273 -34.83 -4.24 -16.82
CA ASP A 273 -33.50 -4.69 -17.26
C ASP A 273 -32.43 -4.53 -16.18
N ASP A 274 -32.58 -3.59 -15.26
CA ASP A 274 -31.61 -3.31 -14.19
C ASP A 274 -31.90 -4.10 -12.90
N ARG A 275 -33.10 -4.68 -12.77
CA ARG A 275 -33.54 -5.36 -11.51
C ARG A 275 -32.63 -6.50 -11.11
N GLU A 276 -32.19 -7.30 -12.07
CA GLU A 276 -31.29 -8.42 -11.80
C GLU A 276 -29.98 -7.92 -11.23
N LEU A 277 -29.32 -6.96 -11.91
CA LEU A 277 -28.07 -6.38 -11.45
C LEU A 277 -28.20 -5.78 -10.05
N ILE A 278 -29.20 -4.93 -9.81
CA ILE A 278 -29.40 -4.25 -8.53
C ILE A 278 -29.61 -5.25 -7.40
N ASN A 279 -30.41 -6.29 -7.61
CA ASN A 279 -30.67 -7.31 -6.58
C ASN A 279 -29.45 -8.19 -6.30
N LEU A 280 -28.68 -8.55 -7.33
CA LEU A 280 -27.42 -9.28 -7.16
C LEU A 280 -26.42 -8.41 -6.37
N ARG A 281 -26.22 -7.15 -6.73
CA ARG A 281 -25.32 -6.23 -5.99
C ARG A 281 -25.74 -6.03 -4.53
N LEU A 282 -27.04 -6.00 -4.23
CA LEU A 282 -27.53 -5.97 -2.85
C LEU A 282 -27.12 -7.23 -2.09
N ALA A 283 -27.32 -8.40 -2.68
CA ALA A 283 -26.97 -9.67 -2.05
C ALA A 283 -25.45 -9.83 -1.88
N GLU A 284 -24.66 -9.37 -2.85
CA GLU A 284 -23.19 -9.34 -2.78
C GLU A 284 -22.70 -8.38 -1.68
N CYS A 285 -23.30 -7.19 -1.58
CA CYS A 285 -23.03 -6.28 -0.46
C CYS A 285 -23.33 -6.98 0.88
N ASP A 286 -24.46 -7.70 0.98
CA ASP A 286 -24.81 -8.44 2.20
C ASP A 286 -23.79 -9.56 2.49
N TYR A 287 -23.27 -10.26 1.48
CA TYR A 287 -22.19 -11.25 1.64
C TYR A 287 -20.94 -10.61 2.25
N TYR A 288 -20.44 -9.54 1.66
CA TYR A 288 -19.23 -8.85 2.15
C TYR A 288 -19.43 -8.18 3.52
N LEU A 289 -20.67 -7.77 3.85
CA LEU A 289 -21.05 -7.26 5.16
C LEU A 289 -21.36 -8.37 6.20
N LYS A 290 -21.03 -9.64 5.88
CA LYS A 290 -21.22 -10.81 6.76
C LYS A 290 -22.68 -11.11 7.09
N ARG A 291 -23.62 -10.79 6.21
CA ARG A 291 -25.05 -11.08 6.29
C ARG A 291 -25.41 -12.28 5.42
N GLN A 292 -24.81 -13.44 5.69
CA GLN A 292 -24.76 -14.57 4.78
C GLN A 292 -26.16 -15.13 4.39
N ARG A 293 -27.14 -15.13 5.32
CA ARG A 293 -28.51 -15.54 5.00
C ARG A 293 -29.15 -14.61 3.97
N ASN A 294 -29.02 -13.29 4.18
CA ASN A 294 -29.57 -12.29 3.26
C ASN A 294 -28.90 -12.42 1.86
N ALA A 295 -27.59 -12.64 1.84
CA ALA A 295 -26.86 -12.85 0.61
C ALA A 295 -27.38 -14.07 -0.17
N ARG A 296 -27.42 -15.24 0.49
CA ARG A 296 -27.92 -16.47 -0.14
C ARG A 296 -29.37 -16.34 -0.62
N ASP A 297 -30.24 -15.83 0.22
CA ASP A 297 -31.67 -15.72 -0.11
C ASP A 297 -31.91 -14.66 -1.19
N GLY A 298 -31.09 -13.61 -1.25
CA GLY A 298 -31.14 -12.54 -2.25
C GLY A 298 -30.72 -12.99 -3.66
N VAL A 299 -29.70 -13.89 -3.78
CA VAL A 299 -29.29 -14.42 -5.08
C VAL A 299 -30.12 -15.62 -5.55
N ARG A 300 -30.85 -16.29 -4.65
CA ARG A 300 -31.59 -17.50 -4.93
C ARG A 300 -32.55 -17.40 -6.13
N PRO A 301 -33.28 -16.30 -6.40
CA PRO A 301 -34.13 -16.18 -7.58
C PRO A 301 -33.39 -16.23 -8.93
N TYR A 302 -32.07 -16.09 -8.91
CA TYR A 302 -31.21 -15.92 -10.10
C TYR A 302 -30.31 -17.13 -10.38
N ILE A 303 -30.37 -18.20 -9.57
CA ILE A 303 -29.49 -19.37 -9.72
C ILE A 303 -29.93 -20.35 -10.82
N ASP A 304 -31.19 -20.31 -11.26
CA ASP A 304 -31.74 -21.28 -12.25
C ASP A 304 -31.96 -20.64 -13.61
N LYS A 305 -32.28 -19.35 -13.68
CA LYS A 305 -32.48 -18.62 -14.90
C LYS A 305 -32.26 -17.15 -14.72
N ALA A 306 -31.11 -16.66 -15.19
CA ALA A 306 -30.76 -15.26 -15.14
C ALA A 306 -29.68 -14.94 -16.17
N SER A 307 -29.52 -13.66 -16.56
CA SER A 307 -28.44 -13.23 -17.44
C SER A 307 -27.07 -13.33 -16.76
N ARG A 308 -27.04 -13.16 -15.43
CA ARG A 308 -25.85 -13.27 -14.56
C ARG A 308 -25.85 -14.54 -13.69
N GLN A 309 -26.32 -15.64 -14.26
CA GLN A 309 -26.53 -16.90 -13.52
C GLN A 309 -25.25 -17.43 -12.88
N GLY A 310 -24.10 -17.39 -13.59
CA GLY A 310 -22.81 -17.82 -13.03
C GLY A 310 -22.38 -17.02 -11.80
N GLU A 311 -22.58 -15.70 -11.82
CA GLU A 311 -22.35 -14.80 -10.68
C GLU A 311 -23.27 -15.13 -9.50
N ALA A 312 -24.57 -15.28 -9.77
CA ALA A 312 -25.56 -15.64 -8.75
C ALA A 312 -25.23 -16.98 -8.08
N LEU A 313 -24.88 -18.00 -8.86
CA LEU A 313 -24.46 -19.31 -8.36
C LEU A 313 -23.21 -19.22 -7.50
N PHE A 314 -22.22 -18.39 -7.90
CA PHE A 314 -21.02 -18.23 -7.10
C PHE A 314 -21.34 -17.65 -5.70
N PHE A 315 -22.07 -16.54 -5.62
CA PHE A 315 -22.43 -15.96 -4.34
C PHE A 315 -23.40 -16.84 -3.53
N TYR A 316 -24.26 -17.61 -4.20
CA TYR A 316 -25.07 -18.65 -3.54
C TYR A 316 -24.17 -19.72 -2.89
N ALA A 317 -23.20 -20.24 -3.63
CA ALA A 317 -22.25 -21.24 -3.17
C ALA A 317 -21.45 -20.76 -1.95
N VAL A 318 -20.78 -19.61 -2.04
CA VAL A 318 -19.94 -19.11 -0.95
C VAL A 318 -20.75 -18.71 0.29
N ALA A 319 -21.96 -18.16 0.12
CA ALA A 319 -22.85 -17.87 1.23
C ALA A 319 -23.36 -19.15 1.93
N THR A 320 -23.67 -20.18 1.14
CA THR A 320 -24.10 -21.50 1.62
C THR A 320 -22.99 -22.19 2.42
N ARG A 321 -21.74 -22.13 1.94
CA ARG A 321 -20.56 -22.60 2.68
C ARG A 321 -20.41 -21.90 4.03
N GLU A 322 -20.51 -20.57 4.07
CA GLU A 322 -20.41 -19.80 5.32
C GLU A 322 -21.55 -20.11 6.31
N LEU A 323 -22.67 -20.65 5.82
CA LEU A 323 -23.78 -21.14 6.63
C LEU A 323 -23.63 -22.60 7.07
N GLY A 324 -22.57 -23.29 6.64
CA GLY A 324 -22.21 -24.63 7.06
C GLY A 324 -22.73 -25.78 6.18
N ASP A 325 -23.32 -25.51 5.02
CA ASP A 325 -23.76 -26.54 4.06
C ASP A 325 -22.71 -26.78 2.99
N ASP A 326 -21.66 -27.54 3.36
CA ASP A 326 -20.55 -27.85 2.46
C ASP A 326 -21.00 -28.74 1.29
N ALA A 327 -21.97 -29.61 1.46
CA ALA A 327 -22.43 -30.50 0.41
C ALA A 327 -23.09 -29.71 -0.73
N GLU A 328 -23.99 -28.78 -0.41
CA GLU A 328 -24.60 -27.91 -1.40
C GLU A 328 -23.60 -26.95 -2.02
N TYR A 329 -22.66 -26.42 -1.22
CA TYR A 329 -21.56 -25.62 -1.74
C TYR A 329 -20.77 -26.34 -2.84
N MET A 330 -20.31 -27.56 -2.57
CA MET A 330 -19.52 -28.33 -3.53
C MET A 330 -20.34 -28.69 -4.81
N ARG A 331 -21.61 -29.05 -4.66
CA ARG A 331 -22.51 -29.31 -5.80
C ARG A 331 -22.65 -28.06 -6.66
N THR A 332 -22.85 -26.91 -6.04
CA THR A 332 -23.02 -25.63 -6.75
C THR A 332 -21.72 -25.22 -7.47
N VAL A 333 -20.55 -25.38 -6.83
CA VAL A 333 -19.25 -25.11 -7.51
C VAL A 333 -19.09 -26.00 -8.74
N ARG A 334 -19.38 -27.30 -8.66
CA ARG A 334 -19.30 -28.22 -9.80
C ARG A 334 -20.29 -27.84 -10.91
N ARG A 335 -21.47 -27.37 -10.55
CA ARG A 335 -22.45 -26.83 -11.50
C ARG A 335 -21.90 -25.60 -12.25
N ILE A 336 -21.29 -24.65 -11.54
CA ILE A 336 -20.69 -23.44 -12.17
C ILE A 336 -19.64 -23.85 -13.21
N VAL A 337 -18.73 -24.75 -12.84
CA VAL A 337 -17.64 -25.21 -13.70
C VAL A 337 -18.14 -25.95 -14.94
N ALA A 338 -19.25 -26.68 -14.81
CA ALA A 338 -19.86 -27.45 -15.90
C ALA A 338 -20.71 -26.59 -16.85
N GLU A 339 -21.53 -25.67 -16.30
CA GLU A 339 -22.50 -24.89 -17.07
C GLU A 339 -21.92 -23.56 -17.58
N PHE A 340 -20.91 -23.01 -16.92
CA PHE A 340 -20.34 -21.68 -17.23
C PHE A 340 -18.81 -21.69 -17.32
N PRO A 341 -18.17 -22.66 -18.04
CA PRO A 341 -16.72 -22.82 -18.08
C PRO A 341 -15.97 -21.58 -18.62
N ASP A 342 -16.60 -20.80 -19.49
CA ASP A 342 -15.99 -19.63 -20.12
C ASP A 342 -16.15 -18.33 -19.29
N GLN A 343 -16.88 -18.38 -18.19
CA GLN A 343 -17.03 -17.24 -17.29
C GLN A 343 -15.94 -17.25 -16.19
N SER A 344 -15.46 -16.07 -15.83
CA SER A 344 -14.48 -15.91 -14.73
C SER A 344 -14.94 -16.53 -13.39
N TRP A 345 -16.25 -16.68 -13.21
CA TRP A 345 -16.84 -17.31 -12.04
C TRP A 345 -16.49 -18.78 -11.88
N ALA A 346 -16.22 -19.50 -12.97
CA ALA A 346 -15.80 -20.90 -12.90
C ALA A 346 -14.37 -21.05 -12.35
N GLU A 347 -13.44 -20.19 -12.78
CA GLU A 347 -12.09 -20.15 -12.21
C GLU A 347 -12.13 -19.70 -10.74
N GLU A 348 -12.91 -18.65 -10.42
CA GLU A 348 -13.10 -18.18 -9.05
C GLU A 348 -13.67 -19.27 -8.14
N ALA A 349 -14.64 -20.04 -8.63
CA ALA A 349 -15.25 -21.13 -7.90
C ALA A 349 -14.26 -22.27 -7.62
N LEU A 350 -13.42 -22.65 -8.60
CA LEU A 350 -12.36 -23.66 -8.39
C LEU A 350 -11.30 -23.17 -7.41
N ASN A 351 -10.84 -21.91 -7.53
CA ASN A 351 -9.90 -21.32 -6.58
C ASN A 351 -10.46 -21.30 -5.15
N ASN A 352 -11.76 -21.00 -5.00
CA ASN A 352 -12.45 -21.02 -3.73
C ASN A 352 -12.57 -22.44 -3.15
N LEU A 353 -12.88 -23.43 -4.01
CA LEU A 353 -12.96 -24.84 -3.64
C LEU A 353 -11.60 -25.40 -3.21
N ALA A 354 -10.55 -25.14 -3.97
CA ALA A 354 -9.20 -25.54 -3.59
C ALA A 354 -8.77 -24.94 -2.23
N SER A 355 -9.11 -23.67 -2.00
CA SER A 355 -8.88 -23.02 -0.70
C SER A 355 -9.69 -23.65 0.44
N HIS A 356 -10.90 -24.09 0.17
CA HIS A 356 -11.74 -24.81 1.12
C HIS A 356 -11.10 -26.13 1.56
N TYR A 357 -10.54 -26.90 0.60
CA TYR A 357 -9.82 -28.13 0.91
C TYR A 357 -8.55 -27.89 1.73
N ILE A 358 -7.77 -26.86 1.42
CA ILE A 358 -6.60 -26.45 2.24
C ILE A 358 -6.99 -26.21 3.70
N VAL A 359 -8.08 -25.45 3.94
CA VAL A 359 -8.54 -25.14 5.31
C VAL A 359 -8.96 -26.40 6.06
N ARG A 360 -9.39 -27.44 5.35
CA ARG A 360 -9.77 -28.74 5.91
C ARG A 360 -8.61 -29.74 6.03
N ASN A 361 -7.39 -29.34 5.64
CA ASN A 361 -6.20 -30.18 5.55
C ASN A 361 -6.41 -31.39 4.60
N ASP A 362 -7.20 -31.21 3.56
CA ASP A 362 -7.36 -32.17 2.46
C ASP A 362 -6.50 -31.74 1.28
N ASP A 363 -5.20 -31.97 1.42
CA ASP A 363 -4.19 -31.51 0.46
C ASP A 363 -4.33 -32.23 -0.89
N GLU A 364 -4.78 -33.49 -0.94
CA GLU A 364 -4.99 -34.23 -2.18
C GLU A 364 -6.14 -33.64 -3.01
N ALA A 365 -7.27 -33.35 -2.38
CA ALA A 365 -8.40 -32.71 -3.06
C ALA A 365 -8.07 -31.27 -3.47
N ALA A 366 -7.25 -30.58 -2.68
CA ALA A 366 -6.76 -29.24 -3.04
C ALA A 366 -5.88 -29.29 -4.29
N ASP A 367 -4.87 -30.21 -4.33
CA ASP A 367 -3.98 -30.39 -5.49
C ASP A 367 -4.77 -30.76 -6.76
N ALA A 368 -5.67 -31.76 -6.66
CA ALA A 368 -6.52 -32.16 -7.78
C ALA A 368 -7.34 -30.97 -8.33
N THR A 369 -7.88 -30.12 -7.44
CA THR A 369 -8.65 -28.95 -7.84
C THR A 369 -7.78 -27.87 -8.48
N PHE A 370 -6.55 -27.63 -7.96
CA PHE A 370 -5.60 -26.71 -8.58
C PHE A 370 -5.15 -27.20 -9.97
N ARG A 371 -4.94 -28.51 -10.16
CA ARG A 371 -4.60 -29.10 -11.45
C ARG A 371 -5.74 -28.90 -12.45
N GLU A 372 -6.99 -29.20 -12.06
CA GLU A 372 -8.16 -28.96 -12.89
C GLU A 372 -8.24 -27.48 -13.30
N MET A 373 -8.02 -26.56 -12.35
CA MET A 373 -8.05 -25.11 -12.59
C MET A 373 -6.93 -24.69 -13.56
N TYR A 374 -5.71 -25.15 -13.36
CA TYR A 374 -4.56 -24.81 -14.21
C TYR A 374 -4.68 -25.37 -15.65
N GLU A 375 -5.26 -26.56 -15.78
CA GLU A 375 -5.52 -27.18 -17.09
C GLU A 375 -6.60 -26.40 -17.86
N LYS A 376 -7.70 -26.04 -17.20
CA LYS A 376 -8.81 -25.31 -17.84
C LYS A 376 -8.48 -23.83 -18.09
N TYR A 377 -7.73 -23.20 -17.19
CA TYR A 377 -7.44 -21.76 -17.22
C TYR A 377 -5.93 -21.47 -17.10
N PRO A 378 -5.10 -21.91 -18.07
CA PRO A 378 -3.63 -21.83 -17.97
C PRO A 378 -3.08 -20.38 -17.95
N THR A 379 -3.88 -19.40 -18.39
CA THR A 379 -3.56 -17.97 -18.35
C THR A 379 -4.57 -17.16 -17.53
N GLY A 380 -5.37 -17.85 -16.72
CA GLY A 380 -6.39 -17.26 -15.88
C GLY A 380 -5.80 -16.45 -14.71
N HIS A 381 -6.68 -15.78 -14.01
CA HIS A 381 -6.32 -14.92 -12.88
C HIS A 381 -5.58 -15.67 -11.76
N TYR A 382 -5.89 -16.96 -11.56
CA TYR A 382 -5.29 -17.80 -10.53
C TYR A 382 -4.26 -18.81 -11.05
N ALA A 383 -3.89 -18.76 -12.33
CA ALA A 383 -2.96 -19.70 -12.95
C ALA A 383 -1.60 -19.74 -12.23
N GLU A 384 -1.03 -18.57 -11.88
CA GLU A 384 0.23 -18.46 -11.15
C GLU A 384 0.15 -19.08 -9.76
N ARG A 385 -0.95 -18.85 -9.04
CA ARG A 385 -1.21 -19.46 -7.75
C ARG A 385 -1.38 -20.98 -7.85
N ALA A 386 -2.08 -21.45 -8.87
CA ALA A 386 -2.26 -22.87 -9.13
C ALA A 386 -0.91 -23.56 -9.41
N ALA A 387 -0.10 -22.99 -10.30
CA ALA A 387 1.25 -23.48 -10.58
C ALA A 387 2.10 -23.59 -9.30
N TRP A 388 2.06 -22.57 -8.43
CA TRP A 388 2.73 -22.60 -7.14
C TRP A 388 2.25 -23.75 -6.27
N LYS A 389 0.94 -23.96 -6.13
CA LYS A 389 0.38 -25.00 -5.27
C LYS A 389 0.67 -26.40 -5.78
N ILE A 390 0.53 -26.63 -7.08
CA ILE A 390 0.83 -27.91 -7.71
C ILE A 390 2.32 -28.25 -7.56
N GLY A 391 3.20 -27.34 -7.95
CA GLY A 391 4.64 -27.60 -7.88
C GLY A 391 5.15 -27.76 -6.45
N TRP A 392 4.59 -27.01 -5.49
CA TRP A 392 4.93 -27.16 -4.07
C TRP A 392 4.44 -28.50 -3.50
N TRP A 393 3.23 -28.93 -3.84
CA TRP A 393 2.71 -30.24 -3.48
C TRP A 393 3.56 -31.38 -4.03
N ALA A 394 3.95 -31.28 -5.31
CA ALA A 394 4.86 -32.24 -5.94
C ALA A 394 6.22 -32.29 -5.21
N TYR A 395 6.79 -31.14 -4.84
CA TYR A 395 8.04 -31.06 -4.08
C TYR A 395 7.95 -31.78 -2.73
N LYS A 396 6.90 -31.50 -1.96
CA LYS A 396 6.67 -32.13 -0.64
C LYS A 396 6.60 -33.65 -0.71
N ASN A 397 6.04 -34.16 -1.80
CA ASN A 397 5.88 -35.62 -2.04
C ASN A 397 7.09 -36.26 -2.74
N GLY A 398 8.18 -35.53 -2.91
CA GLY A 398 9.40 -36.06 -3.55
C GLY A 398 9.32 -36.19 -5.08
N SER A 399 8.26 -35.71 -5.72
CA SER A 399 8.08 -35.71 -7.17
C SER A 399 8.83 -34.53 -7.82
N TYR A 400 10.15 -34.48 -7.65
CA TYR A 400 11.00 -33.37 -8.04
C TYR A 400 10.97 -33.08 -9.55
N ALA A 401 10.90 -34.12 -10.39
CA ALA A 401 10.78 -33.96 -11.84
C ALA A 401 9.48 -33.22 -12.22
N GLU A 402 8.37 -33.48 -11.52
CA GLU A 402 7.13 -32.74 -11.72
C GLU A 402 7.23 -31.32 -11.21
N THR A 403 7.83 -31.08 -10.05
CA THR A 403 8.11 -29.74 -9.54
C THR A 403 8.82 -28.88 -10.58
N ILE A 404 9.90 -29.42 -11.18
CA ILE A 404 10.68 -28.75 -12.22
C ILE A 404 9.79 -28.45 -13.43
N ARG A 405 9.08 -29.44 -13.94
CA ARG A 405 8.21 -29.29 -15.10
C ARG A 405 7.16 -28.16 -14.92
N VAL A 406 6.51 -28.12 -13.75
CA VAL A 406 5.47 -27.12 -13.45
C VAL A 406 6.08 -25.74 -13.26
N PHE A 407 7.12 -25.61 -12.45
CA PHE A 407 7.70 -24.33 -12.10
C PHE A 407 8.49 -23.69 -13.26
N GLU A 408 9.21 -24.47 -14.06
CA GLU A 408 9.90 -23.93 -15.24
C GLU A 408 8.91 -23.49 -16.32
N SER A 409 7.86 -24.27 -16.55
CA SER A 409 6.78 -23.87 -17.44
C SER A 409 6.12 -22.55 -16.99
N ALA A 410 5.80 -22.44 -15.68
CA ALA A 410 5.22 -21.23 -15.14
C ALA A 410 6.21 -20.03 -15.21
N ALA A 411 7.49 -20.24 -14.89
CA ALA A 411 8.52 -19.20 -14.95
C ALA A 411 8.75 -18.66 -16.38
N ALA A 412 8.56 -19.53 -17.39
CA ALA A 412 8.65 -19.14 -18.79
C ALA A 412 7.39 -18.39 -19.27
N HIS A 413 6.18 -18.83 -18.89
CA HIS A 413 4.93 -18.22 -19.29
C HIS A 413 4.62 -16.91 -18.56
N PHE A 414 5.06 -16.78 -17.32
CA PHE A 414 4.80 -15.61 -16.46
C PHE A 414 6.12 -14.92 -16.01
N PRO A 415 6.88 -14.31 -16.93
CA PRO A 415 8.21 -13.78 -16.63
C PRO A 415 8.22 -12.60 -15.64
N ARG A 416 7.05 -11.96 -15.40
CA ARG A 416 6.87 -10.84 -14.45
C ARG A 416 6.08 -11.21 -13.21
N SER A 417 5.82 -12.49 -12.99
CA SER A 417 5.09 -12.98 -11.83
C SER A 417 5.84 -12.72 -10.53
N ASP A 418 5.10 -12.37 -9.48
CA ASP A 418 5.62 -12.30 -8.12
C ASP A 418 6.02 -13.69 -7.57
N TYR A 419 5.52 -14.77 -8.17
CA TYR A 419 5.91 -16.15 -7.84
C TYR A 419 7.20 -16.59 -8.53
N ARG A 420 7.65 -15.91 -9.59
CA ARG A 420 8.80 -16.36 -10.38
C ARG A 420 10.08 -16.58 -9.55
N PRO A 421 10.44 -15.70 -8.58
CA PRO A 421 11.60 -15.96 -7.72
C PRO A 421 11.49 -17.27 -6.92
N SER A 422 10.28 -17.60 -6.43
CA SER A 422 10.05 -18.86 -5.70
C SER A 422 10.12 -20.07 -6.61
N TRP A 423 9.54 -20.00 -7.82
CA TRP A 423 9.63 -21.09 -8.79
C TRP A 423 11.07 -21.40 -9.16
N LEU A 424 11.88 -20.38 -9.47
CA LEU A 424 13.30 -20.55 -9.79
C LEU A 424 14.09 -21.15 -8.63
N TYR A 425 13.88 -20.66 -7.41
CA TYR A 425 14.56 -21.16 -6.23
C TYR A 425 14.25 -22.65 -5.99
N TRP A 426 12.96 -23.01 -6.01
CA TRP A 426 12.55 -24.40 -5.76
C TRP A 426 12.86 -25.33 -6.93
N CYS A 427 12.96 -24.87 -8.17
CA CYS A 427 13.57 -25.63 -9.26
C CYS A 427 15.03 -25.95 -8.96
N GLY A 428 15.82 -24.96 -8.50
CA GLY A 428 17.18 -25.17 -8.08
C GLY A 428 17.30 -26.24 -6.98
N ARG A 429 16.40 -26.18 -5.96
CA ARG A 429 16.32 -27.20 -4.91
C ARG A 429 15.95 -28.58 -5.47
N ALA A 430 14.98 -28.66 -6.38
CA ALA A 430 14.51 -29.89 -7.00
C ALA A 430 15.59 -30.54 -7.89
N HIS A 431 16.30 -29.77 -8.73
CA HIS A 431 17.45 -30.24 -9.50
C HIS A 431 18.59 -30.80 -8.59
N GLY A 432 18.83 -30.09 -7.45
CA GLY A 432 19.78 -30.59 -6.46
C GLY A 432 19.39 -31.98 -5.88
N ARG A 433 18.09 -32.19 -5.64
CA ARG A 433 17.56 -33.51 -5.17
C ARG A 433 17.68 -34.62 -6.24
N LEU A 434 17.67 -34.26 -7.53
CA LEU A 434 17.87 -35.17 -8.64
C LEU A 434 19.35 -35.36 -9.03
N ASN A 435 20.28 -34.77 -8.27
CA ASN A 435 21.71 -34.78 -8.55
C ASN A 435 22.10 -34.15 -9.91
N GLU A 436 21.45 -33.01 -10.23
CA GLU A 436 21.66 -32.21 -11.43
C GLU A 436 22.27 -30.83 -11.07
N PRO A 437 23.52 -30.79 -10.56
CA PRO A 437 24.08 -29.57 -9.94
C PRO A 437 24.22 -28.39 -10.90
N ALA A 438 24.51 -28.63 -12.17
CA ALA A 438 24.64 -27.56 -13.16
C ALA A 438 23.30 -26.84 -13.43
N LEU A 439 22.18 -27.58 -13.46
CA LEU A 439 20.86 -27.02 -13.63
C LEU A 439 20.41 -26.29 -12.34
N ALA A 440 20.71 -26.86 -11.16
CA ALA A 440 20.47 -26.22 -9.88
C ALA A 440 21.18 -24.86 -9.81
N GLU A 441 22.48 -24.80 -10.16
CA GLU A 441 23.27 -23.57 -10.19
C GLU A 441 22.69 -22.55 -11.19
N ALA A 442 22.25 -22.99 -12.37
CA ALA A 442 21.63 -22.12 -13.36
C ALA A 442 20.34 -21.47 -12.84
N ARG A 443 19.49 -22.21 -12.11
CA ARG A 443 18.23 -21.67 -11.52
C ARG A 443 18.51 -20.73 -10.36
N TYR A 444 19.45 -21.05 -9.47
CA TYR A 444 19.88 -20.14 -8.40
C TYR A 444 20.51 -18.86 -8.97
N THR A 445 21.34 -18.99 -10.01
CA THR A 445 21.94 -17.83 -10.69
C THR A 445 20.87 -16.91 -11.25
N LEU A 446 19.87 -17.45 -11.93
CA LEU A 446 18.77 -16.66 -12.49
C LEU A 446 17.94 -15.99 -11.38
N ALA A 447 17.61 -16.70 -10.31
CA ALA A 447 16.87 -16.14 -9.17
C ALA A 447 17.68 -15.03 -8.47
N ALA A 448 18.97 -15.22 -8.23
CA ALA A 448 19.85 -14.23 -7.62
C ALA A 448 20.10 -13.03 -8.53
N THR A 449 20.21 -13.22 -9.85
CA THR A 449 20.44 -12.13 -10.80
C THR A 449 19.19 -11.26 -10.95
N ASP A 450 18.03 -11.85 -11.17
CA ASP A 450 16.79 -11.11 -11.43
C ASP A 450 16.17 -10.50 -10.16
N TYR A 451 16.35 -11.15 -9.00
CA TYR A 451 15.60 -10.86 -7.78
C TYR A 451 16.50 -10.78 -6.53
N LEU A 452 17.71 -10.19 -6.68
CA LEU A 452 18.76 -10.16 -5.66
C LEU A 452 18.26 -9.75 -4.25
N ASN A 453 17.41 -8.75 -4.17
CA ASN A 453 16.92 -8.21 -2.90
C ASN A 453 15.62 -8.89 -2.41
N SER A 454 15.08 -9.86 -3.18
CA SER A 454 13.94 -10.65 -2.74
C SER A 454 14.37 -11.74 -1.73
N TYR A 455 13.42 -12.28 -0.99
CA TYR A 455 13.64 -13.40 -0.08
C TYR A 455 14.32 -14.59 -0.79
N TYR A 456 13.78 -15.03 -1.94
CA TYR A 456 14.32 -16.17 -2.67
C TYR A 456 15.62 -15.86 -3.43
N GLY A 457 15.79 -14.63 -3.90
CA GLY A 457 17.06 -14.21 -4.51
C GLY A 457 18.23 -14.29 -3.52
N ARG A 458 17.99 -13.89 -2.27
CA ARG A 458 18.97 -14.00 -1.18
C ARG A 458 19.23 -15.46 -0.77
N LEU A 459 18.19 -16.30 -0.74
CA LEU A 459 18.37 -17.74 -0.50
C LEU A 459 19.17 -18.37 -1.64
N ALA A 460 18.87 -18.06 -2.89
CA ALA A 460 19.62 -18.53 -4.05
C ALA A 460 21.09 -18.10 -3.98
N LEU A 461 21.37 -16.85 -3.58
CA LEU A 461 22.75 -16.36 -3.41
C LEU A 461 23.52 -17.14 -2.32
N LYS A 462 22.85 -17.57 -1.25
CA LYS A 462 23.48 -18.43 -0.22
C LYS A 462 23.88 -19.79 -0.79
N HIS A 463 23.07 -20.38 -1.67
CA HIS A 463 23.41 -21.64 -2.37
C HIS A 463 24.54 -21.47 -3.39
N LEU A 464 24.80 -20.26 -3.86
CA LEU A 464 25.94 -19.91 -4.70
C LEU A 464 27.20 -19.52 -3.88
N ASP A 465 27.27 -19.85 -2.59
CA ASP A 465 28.37 -19.52 -1.67
C ASP A 465 28.68 -18.02 -1.59
N GLY A 466 27.65 -17.18 -1.71
CA GLY A 466 27.78 -15.73 -1.70
C GLY A 466 28.45 -15.16 -2.96
N ARG A 467 28.80 -15.99 -3.93
CA ARG A 467 29.31 -15.52 -5.22
C ARG A 467 28.18 -14.87 -5.99
N ALA A 468 28.07 -13.55 -5.88
CA ALA A 468 27.16 -12.81 -6.76
C ALA A 468 27.52 -13.19 -8.22
N PRO A 469 26.53 -13.61 -9.02
CA PRO A 469 26.77 -13.95 -10.41
C PRO A 469 27.50 -12.77 -11.05
N GLN A 470 28.70 -13.00 -11.58
CA GLN A 470 29.36 -11.94 -12.32
C GLN A 470 28.41 -11.52 -13.42
N ARG A 471 28.07 -10.26 -13.46
CA ARG A 471 27.08 -9.59 -14.31
C ARG A 471 27.27 -9.74 -15.83
N ARG A 472 28.13 -10.68 -16.26
CA ARG A 472 28.37 -11.04 -17.67
C ARG A 472 27.19 -11.69 -18.39
N LEU A 473 26.11 -12.03 -17.65
CA LEU A 473 24.89 -12.58 -18.26
C LEU A 473 23.75 -11.55 -18.45
N ILE A 474 23.97 -10.28 -18.14
CA ILE A 474 23.22 -9.27 -18.85
C ILE A 474 23.82 -9.30 -20.24
N VAL A 475 23.27 -10.17 -21.08
CA VAL A 475 23.40 -10.07 -22.52
C VAL A 475 23.32 -8.58 -22.80
N ASP A 476 24.32 -8.03 -23.50
CA ASP A 476 24.15 -6.80 -24.23
C ASP A 476 22.91 -7.01 -25.08
N THR A 477 21.76 -6.72 -24.51
CA THR A 477 20.52 -6.61 -25.26
C THR A 477 20.87 -5.58 -26.31
N PRO A 478 20.64 -5.91 -27.60
CA PRO A 478 21.00 -5.01 -28.67
C PRO A 478 20.53 -3.61 -28.35
N ALA A 479 21.29 -2.63 -28.73
CA ALA A 479 21.08 -1.21 -28.45
C ALA A 479 19.69 -0.64 -28.91
N ASP A 480 18.78 -1.49 -29.34
CA ASP A 480 17.41 -1.16 -29.75
C ASP A 480 16.46 -0.81 -28.58
N ASP A 481 16.85 -1.08 -27.34
CA ASP A 481 16.22 -0.47 -26.17
C ASP A 481 17.10 0.67 -25.64
N ALA A 482 17.55 1.50 -26.59
CA ALA A 482 18.20 2.75 -26.32
C ALA A 482 17.28 3.58 -25.43
N SER A 483 17.57 3.53 -24.12
CA SER A 483 17.17 4.52 -23.14
C SER A 483 15.83 5.20 -23.47
N LEU A 484 14.74 4.68 -22.95
CA LEU A 484 13.62 5.60 -22.67
C LEU A 484 14.26 6.78 -21.95
N PRO A 485 14.18 8.00 -22.52
CA PRO A 485 14.78 9.15 -21.88
C PRO A 485 14.27 9.22 -20.44
N ASP A 486 15.17 9.52 -19.51
CA ASP A 486 14.77 9.74 -18.13
C ASP A 486 13.51 10.59 -18.11
N ALA A 487 12.49 10.18 -17.39
CA ALA A 487 11.26 10.97 -17.29
C ALA A 487 11.64 12.39 -16.84
N PRO A 488 11.26 13.44 -17.58
CA PRO A 488 11.65 14.79 -17.22
C PRO A 488 11.09 15.16 -15.85
N LEU A 489 11.88 15.89 -15.07
CA LEU A 489 11.39 16.48 -13.84
C LEU A 489 10.30 17.52 -14.15
N PRO A 490 9.34 17.75 -13.24
CA PRO A 490 8.26 18.69 -13.48
C PRO A 490 8.79 20.13 -13.60
N PRO A 491 8.13 21.02 -14.37
CA PRO A 491 8.58 22.40 -14.59
C PRO A 491 8.78 23.22 -13.32
N ASN A 492 8.06 22.88 -12.22
CA ASN A 492 8.18 23.53 -10.91
C ASN A 492 9.27 22.91 -10.00
N GLU A 493 10.16 22.06 -10.52
CA GLU A 493 11.22 21.40 -9.75
C GLU A 493 12.02 22.38 -8.88
N HIS A 494 12.43 23.50 -9.45
CA HIS A 494 13.24 24.52 -8.76
C HIS A 494 12.50 25.13 -7.55
N ILE A 495 11.18 25.28 -7.64
CA ILE A 495 10.31 25.75 -6.54
C ILE A 495 10.25 24.68 -5.46
N VAL A 496 9.99 23.41 -5.83
CA VAL A 496 9.94 22.29 -4.89
C VAL A 496 11.26 22.18 -4.12
N ARG A 497 12.42 22.22 -4.82
CA ARG A 497 13.74 22.16 -4.15
C ARG A 497 13.97 23.33 -3.20
N ALA A 498 13.56 24.55 -3.58
CA ALA A 498 13.69 25.73 -2.72
C ALA A 498 12.80 25.61 -1.46
N LEU A 499 11.56 25.16 -1.60
CA LEU A 499 10.64 24.92 -0.47
C LEU A 499 11.19 23.84 0.49
N LEU A 500 11.70 22.74 -0.05
CA LEU A 500 12.30 21.66 0.75
C LEU A 500 13.57 22.12 1.48
N GLY A 501 14.36 22.99 0.87
CA GLY A 501 15.52 23.62 1.51
C GLY A 501 15.18 24.50 2.72
N LEU A 502 13.93 24.99 2.77
CA LEU A 502 13.38 25.77 3.88
C LEU A 502 12.52 24.94 4.86
N GLU A 503 12.38 23.64 4.63
CA GLU A 503 11.51 22.73 5.40
C GLU A 503 10.00 23.10 5.31
N LEU A 504 9.61 23.80 4.24
CA LEU A 504 8.23 24.15 3.93
C LEU A 504 7.53 22.95 3.23
N TYR A 505 7.32 21.90 4.00
CA TYR A 505 6.88 20.60 3.48
C TYR A 505 5.45 20.63 2.95
N ASP A 506 4.52 21.38 3.58
CA ASP A 506 3.13 21.45 3.12
C ASP A 506 3.06 22.11 1.74
N GLN A 507 3.78 23.19 1.54
CA GLN A 507 3.87 23.92 0.28
C GLN A 507 4.52 23.04 -0.83
N ALA A 508 5.54 22.28 -0.46
CA ALA A 508 6.17 21.34 -1.39
C ALA A 508 5.23 20.19 -1.78
N ILE A 509 4.41 19.69 -0.85
CA ILE A 509 3.38 18.67 -1.12
C ILE A 509 2.33 19.21 -2.11
N ASP A 510 1.86 20.45 -1.91
CA ASP A 510 0.89 21.08 -2.81
C ASP A 510 1.45 21.22 -4.22
N GLU A 511 2.71 21.67 -4.37
CA GLU A 511 3.40 21.75 -5.66
C GLU A 511 3.56 20.37 -6.33
N LEU A 512 3.87 19.33 -5.55
CA LEU A 512 4.02 17.98 -6.07
C LEU A 512 2.67 17.37 -6.50
N HIS A 513 1.61 17.60 -5.74
CA HIS A 513 0.26 17.17 -6.11
C HIS A 513 -0.24 17.91 -7.36
N TYR A 514 0.05 19.21 -7.46
CA TYR A 514 -0.24 19.96 -8.67
C TYR A 514 0.53 19.39 -9.88
N ALA A 515 1.83 19.12 -9.71
CA ALA A 515 2.64 18.52 -10.74
C ALA A 515 2.09 17.17 -11.23
N GLN A 516 1.64 16.30 -10.33
CA GLN A 516 1.01 15.02 -10.68
C GLN A 516 -0.23 15.21 -11.55
N LYS A 517 -1.05 16.21 -11.25
CA LYS A 517 -2.30 16.49 -11.97
C LYS A 517 -2.07 17.18 -13.31
N ALA A 518 -1.19 18.18 -13.33
CA ALA A 518 -0.98 19.04 -14.49
C ALA A 518 -0.06 18.38 -15.54
N TRP A 519 1.04 17.74 -15.09
CA TRP A 519 2.11 17.26 -15.96
C TRP A 519 2.33 15.74 -15.95
N GLY A 520 1.63 15.04 -15.08
CA GLY A 520 1.70 13.59 -14.93
C GLY A 520 2.51 13.12 -13.74
N ASP A 521 2.22 11.90 -13.31
CA ASP A 521 2.86 11.30 -12.15
C ASP A 521 4.14 10.55 -12.57
N VAL A 522 5.30 11.11 -12.21
CA VAL A 522 6.61 10.52 -12.49
C VAL A 522 7.26 10.00 -11.20
N PRO A 523 8.16 8.99 -11.29
CA PRO A 523 8.81 8.40 -10.11
C PRO A 523 9.47 9.42 -9.18
N ALA A 524 10.09 10.46 -9.71
CA ALA A 524 10.75 11.51 -8.92
C ALA A 524 9.77 12.29 -8.02
N ILE A 525 8.53 12.51 -8.47
CA ILE A 525 7.48 13.15 -7.67
C ILE A 525 7.10 12.23 -6.50
N GLN A 526 6.82 10.96 -6.77
CA GLN A 526 6.46 9.98 -5.74
C GLN A 526 7.59 9.78 -4.72
N ALA A 527 8.83 9.71 -5.17
CA ALA A 527 10.00 9.58 -4.29
C ALA A 527 10.21 10.82 -3.42
N THR A 528 9.95 12.01 -3.96
CA THR A 528 10.04 13.26 -3.19
C THR A 528 8.93 13.34 -2.13
N LEU A 529 7.69 13.00 -2.48
CA LEU A 529 6.59 12.86 -1.52
C LEU A 529 6.92 11.83 -0.44
N ALA A 530 7.50 10.69 -0.84
CA ALA A 530 7.92 9.66 0.10
C ALA A 530 8.94 10.17 1.12
N TRP A 531 9.92 10.96 0.66
CA TRP A 531 10.91 11.58 1.53
C TRP A 531 10.27 12.57 2.50
N ILE A 532 9.35 13.41 2.04
CA ILE A 532 8.62 14.37 2.88
C ILE A 532 7.81 13.61 3.95
N TYR A 533 7.05 12.59 3.57
CA TYR A 533 6.27 11.79 4.53
C TYR A 533 7.17 11.13 5.58
N ASN A 534 8.33 10.62 5.16
CA ASN A 534 9.30 10.05 6.08
C ASN A 534 9.81 11.10 7.07
N ARG A 535 10.16 12.31 6.60
CA ARG A 535 10.60 13.44 7.45
C ARG A 535 9.52 13.90 8.43
N ARG A 536 8.24 13.81 8.05
CA ARG A 536 7.08 14.16 8.91
C ARG A 536 6.70 13.04 9.88
N GLY A 537 7.38 11.89 9.82
CA GLY A 537 7.08 10.72 10.66
C GLY A 537 5.93 9.86 10.15
N ASP A 538 5.33 10.17 9.00
CA ASP A 538 4.36 9.29 8.33
C ASP A 538 5.09 8.23 7.51
N LEU A 539 5.74 7.32 8.23
CA LEU A 539 6.60 6.30 7.64
C LEU A 539 5.84 5.38 6.68
N ARG A 540 4.58 5.06 6.98
CA ARG A 540 3.77 4.17 6.15
C ARG A 540 3.45 4.79 4.80
N ALA A 541 3.06 6.06 4.77
CA ALA A 541 2.83 6.80 3.53
C ALA A 541 4.14 6.93 2.74
N GLY A 542 5.26 7.24 3.41
CA GLY A 542 6.58 7.32 2.81
C GLY A 542 7.01 6.01 2.14
N ILE A 543 6.94 4.89 2.85
CA ILE A 543 7.26 3.56 2.31
C ILE A 543 6.38 3.23 1.10
N ASN A 544 5.07 3.45 1.19
CA ASN A 544 4.15 3.14 0.10
C ASN A 544 4.40 4.01 -1.15
N ALA A 545 4.67 5.29 -0.98
CA ALA A 545 5.00 6.19 -2.09
C ALA A 545 6.32 5.79 -2.73
N MET A 546 7.37 5.46 -1.95
CA MET A 546 8.66 5.03 -2.47
C MET A 546 8.57 3.69 -3.22
N LYS A 547 7.77 2.74 -2.74
CA LYS A 547 7.50 1.48 -3.44
C LYS A 547 6.80 1.69 -4.78
N ARG A 548 5.93 2.67 -4.88
CA ARG A 548 5.31 3.03 -6.17
C ARG A 548 6.29 3.71 -7.10
N ALA A 549 7.16 4.57 -6.57
CA ALA A 549 8.20 5.24 -7.36
C ALA A 549 9.19 4.24 -7.97
N TYR A 550 9.67 3.30 -7.16
CA TYR A 550 10.72 2.36 -7.52
C TYR A 550 10.36 0.92 -7.13
N PRO A 551 9.38 0.29 -7.80
CA PRO A 551 8.94 -1.08 -7.50
C PRO A 551 10.07 -2.11 -7.68
N GLN A 552 11.07 -1.79 -8.53
CA GLN A 552 12.25 -2.63 -8.77
C GLN A 552 13.25 -2.68 -7.60
N TYR A 553 12.98 -2.04 -6.45
CA TYR A 553 13.90 -2.08 -5.30
C TYR A 553 14.23 -3.51 -4.81
N MET A 554 13.37 -4.48 -5.09
CA MET A 554 13.59 -5.89 -4.79
C MET A 554 14.18 -6.68 -5.97
N ALA A 555 14.19 -6.12 -7.17
CA ALA A 555 14.64 -6.75 -8.40
C ALA A 555 16.07 -6.34 -8.77
N ALA A 556 16.55 -6.85 -9.90
CA ALA A 556 17.83 -6.45 -10.49
C ALA A 556 17.86 -4.94 -10.76
N GLY A 557 18.94 -4.28 -10.38
CA GLY A 557 19.09 -2.83 -10.47
C GLY A 557 18.67 -2.06 -9.22
N GLY A 558 17.84 -2.68 -8.33
CA GLY A 558 17.46 -2.07 -7.07
C GLY A 558 18.63 -1.82 -6.10
N GLU A 559 19.73 -2.57 -6.25
CA GLU A 559 20.98 -2.36 -5.52
C GLU A 559 21.68 -1.03 -5.90
N LYS A 560 21.28 -0.42 -7.02
CA LYS A 560 21.77 0.88 -7.46
C LYS A 560 21.00 2.06 -6.90
N LEU A 561 19.88 1.81 -6.23
CA LEU A 561 19.13 2.87 -5.56
C LEU A 561 20.01 3.53 -4.48
N PRO A 562 20.11 4.86 -4.48
CA PRO A 562 20.88 5.57 -3.47
C PRO A 562 20.45 5.21 -2.05
N THR A 563 21.42 5.10 -1.13
CA THR A 563 21.17 4.80 0.28
C THR A 563 20.08 5.67 0.92
N PRO A 564 19.99 6.99 0.65
CA PRO A 564 18.91 7.81 1.22
C PRO A 564 17.49 7.37 0.80
N LEU A 565 17.28 6.90 -0.45
CA LEU A 565 16.00 6.36 -0.88
C LEU A 565 15.71 5.02 -0.19
N MET A 566 16.74 4.18 -0.08
CA MET A 566 16.61 2.91 0.63
C MET A 566 16.27 3.11 2.12
N LYS A 567 16.80 4.15 2.77
CA LYS A 567 16.43 4.51 4.15
C LYS A 567 14.98 4.98 4.30
N VAL A 568 14.35 5.51 3.25
CA VAL A 568 12.89 5.77 3.25
C VAL A 568 12.08 4.49 3.17
N LEU A 569 12.55 3.49 2.38
CA LEU A 569 11.91 2.16 2.30
C LEU A 569 12.05 1.36 3.59
N PHE A 570 13.19 1.52 4.26
CA PHE A 570 13.56 0.77 5.46
C PHE A 570 13.93 1.74 6.60
N PRO A 571 12.98 2.53 7.10
CA PRO A 571 13.24 3.47 8.19
C PRO A 571 13.45 2.71 9.51
N VAL A 572 14.28 3.27 10.40
CA VAL A 572 14.49 2.75 11.76
C VAL A 572 14.25 3.87 12.76
N ASN A 573 13.32 3.66 13.67
CA ASN A 573 13.07 4.53 14.83
C ASN A 573 13.25 3.73 16.12
N TYR A 574 13.43 4.41 17.24
CA TYR A 574 13.61 3.80 18.58
C TYR A 574 14.82 2.85 18.66
N TRP A 575 15.85 3.06 17.83
CA TRP A 575 17.01 2.17 17.77
C TRP A 575 17.73 1.93 19.10
N PRO A 576 17.96 2.94 19.98
CA PRO A 576 18.59 2.73 21.28
C PRO A 576 17.82 1.73 22.15
N LEU A 577 16.48 1.78 22.14
CA LEU A 577 15.63 0.84 22.89
C LEU A 577 15.69 -0.55 22.25
N ILE A 578 15.59 -0.62 20.93
CA ILE A 578 15.64 -1.90 20.17
C ILE A 578 16.97 -2.59 20.48
N ARG A 579 18.09 -1.89 20.31
CA ARG A 579 19.42 -2.44 20.56
C ARG A 579 19.56 -2.94 21.99
N ARG A 580 19.24 -2.10 22.98
CA ARG A 580 19.35 -2.42 24.40
C ARG A 580 18.60 -3.70 24.75
N TYR A 581 17.32 -3.79 24.41
CA TYR A 581 16.50 -4.94 24.80
C TYR A 581 16.74 -6.19 23.92
N SER A 582 17.24 -6.02 22.71
CA SER A 582 17.74 -7.15 21.92
C SER A 582 18.99 -7.76 22.51
N GLU A 583 19.97 -6.93 22.90
CA GLU A 583 21.21 -7.36 23.55
C GLU A 583 20.92 -8.06 24.90
N GLU A 584 19.99 -7.54 25.72
CA GLU A 584 19.57 -8.15 27.00
C GLU A 584 19.08 -9.59 26.83
N HIS A 585 18.47 -9.90 25.67
CA HIS A 585 17.90 -11.21 25.36
C HIS A 585 18.69 -12.02 24.34
N GLN A 586 19.89 -11.58 23.93
CA GLN A 586 20.75 -12.21 22.91
C GLN A 586 20.02 -12.37 21.55
N LEU A 587 19.19 -11.39 21.20
CA LEU A 587 18.51 -11.31 19.93
C LEU A 587 19.26 -10.41 18.94
N ASP A 588 19.10 -10.68 17.65
CA ASP A 588 19.57 -9.75 16.61
C ASP A 588 18.73 -8.48 16.58
N PRO A 589 19.29 -7.29 16.81
CA PRO A 589 18.54 -6.05 16.86
C PRO A 589 17.93 -5.68 15.49
N PHE A 590 18.52 -6.10 14.39
CA PHE A 590 17.96 -5.89 13.05
C PHE A 590 16.71 -6.74 12.80
N MET A 591 16.67 -7.94 13.38
CA MET A 591 15.49 -8.79 13.38
C MET A 591 14.34 -8.15 14.17
N ILE A 592 14.62 -7.59 15.34
CA ILE A 592 13.62 -6.90 16.15
C ILE A 592 13.14 -5.61 15.46
N ALA A 593 14.04 -4.84 14.83
CA ALA A 593 13.64 -3.69 14.02
C ALA A 593 12.71 -4.10 12.86
N ALA A 594 13.01 -5.19 12.16
CA ALA A 594 12.18 -5.72 11.08
C ALA A 594 10.81 -6.20 11.58
N LEU A 595 10.77 -6.81 12.76
CA LEU A 595 9.52 -7.21 13.43
C LEU A 595 8.66 -5.98 13.74
N ILE A 596 9.22 -4.94 14.35
CA ILE A 596 8.52 -3.68 14.65
C ILE A 596 8.05 -2.98 13.38
N ALA A 597 8.87 -2.96 12.32
CA ALA A 597 8.49 -2.40 11.02
C ALA A 597 7.27 -3.13 10.43
N GLN A 598 7.21 -4.44 10.54
CA GLN A 598 6.09 -5.25 10.07
C GLN A 598 4.83 -5.06 10.92
N GLU A 599 4.96 -4.98 12.24
CA GLU A 599 3.83 -4.90 13.17
C GLU A 599 3.18 -3.51 13.18
N SER A 600 3.97 -2.46 13.28
CA SER A 600 3.44 -1.11 13.51
C SER A 600 3.97 -0.06 12.54
N THR A 601 5.00 -0.38 11.74
CA THR A 601 5.77 0.63 11.01
C THR A 601 6.29 1.72 11.97
N PHE A 602 6.79 1.30 13.12
CA PHE A 602 7.28 2.16 14.23
C PHE A 602 6.25 3.14 14.81
N THR A 603 4.94 2.89 14.66
CA THR A 603 3.88 3.71 15.24
C THR A 603 3.57 3.23 16.66
N VAL A 604 3.81 4.09 17.66
CA VAL A 604 3.79 3.70 19.09
C VAL A 604 2.38 3.51 19.66
N ASP A 605 1.40 4.23 19.15
CA ASP A 605 0.02 4.27 19.65
C ASP A 605 -0.99 3.51 18.79
N VAL A 606 -0.50 2.76 17.79
CA VAL A 606 -1.37 2.00 16.89
C VAL A 606 -2.07 0.85 17.63
N ARG A 607 -3.34 0.66 17.30
CA ARG A 607 -4.18 -0.46 17.76
C ARG A 607 -4.71 -1.23 16.54
N SER A 608 -4.54 -2.55 16.55
CA SER A 608 -5.09 -3.41 15.51
C SER A 608 -6.57 -3.75 15.74
N ALA A 609 -7.24 -4.27 14.70
CA ALA A 609 -8.60 -4.80 14.81
C ALA A 609 -8.68 -5.98 15.80
N ALA A 610 -7.59 -6.73 15.98
CA ALA A 610 -7.48 -7.82 16.95
C ALA A 610 -7.16 -7.36 18.38
N ASN A 611 -7.19 -6.04 18.63
CA ASN A 611 -6.90 -5.46 19.93
C ASN A 611 -5.45 -5.64 20.41
N ALA A 612 -4.49 -5.68 19.47
CA ALA A 612 -3.07 -5.60 19.74
C ALA A 612 -2.59 -4.14 19.73
N TYR A 613 -1.56 -3.79 20.52
CA TYR A 613 -1.15 -2.40 20.77
C TYR A 613 0.34 -2.19 20.62
N GLY A 614 0.69 -1.02 20.11
CA GLY A 614 2.03 -0.44 20.17
C GLY A 614 3.03 -1.00 19.16
N LEU A 615 4.29 -0.70 19.35
CA LEU A 615 5.38 -1.00 18.41
C LEU A 615 5.44 -2.47 17.99
N MET A 616 5.32 -3.39 18.95
CA MET A 616 5.38 -4.83 18.73
C MET A 616 4.00 -5.51 18.81
N GLN A 617 2.91 -4.76 18.70
CA GLN A 617 1.52 -5.24 18.61
C GLN A 617 1.16 -6.31 19.66
N LEU A 618 1.38 -5.98 20.92
CA LEU A 618 1.11 -6.91 22.01
C LEU A 618 -0.37 -6.92 22.41
N LEU A 619 -0.93 -8.11 22.58
CA LEU A 619 -2.27 -8.27 23.18
C LEU A 619 -2.25 -7.88 24.66
N PRO A 620 -3.34 -7.32 25.22
CA PRO A 620 -3.41 -6.97 26.66
C PRO A 620 -3.20 -8.15 27.61
N SER A 621 -3.56 -9.38 27.23
CA SER A 621 -3.27 -10.61 27.98
C SER A 621 -1.78 -10.88 28.07
N THR A 622 -1.09 -10.83 26.93
CA THR A 622 0.36 -11.01 26.81
C THR A 622 1.11 -9.92 27.56
N GLY A 623 0.70 -8.66 27.36
CA GLY A 623 1.32 -7.53 28.09
C GLY A 623 1.20 -7.66 29.61
N ARG A 624 0.04 -8.14 30.11
CA ARG A 624 -0.15 -8.40 31.55
C ARG A 624 0.75 -9.52 32.06
N GLN A 625 0.96 -10.57 31.26
CA GLN A 625 1.85 -11.68 31.59
C GLN A 625 3.30 -11.18 31.71
N TYR A 626 3.78 -10.48 30.67
CA TYR A 626 5.17 -10.00 30.61
C TYR A 626 5.45 -8.84 31.59
N ALA A 627 4.47 -7.99 31.87
CA ALA A 627 4.61 -6.99 32.93
C ALA A 627 4.89 -7.63 34.32
N ARG A 628 4.27 -8.79 34.60
CA ARG A 628 4.52 -9.55 35.85
C ARG A 628 5.88 -10.27 35.79
N SER A 629 6.16 -10.98 34.71
CA SER A 629 7.41 -11.74 34.50
C SER A 629 8.65 -10.83 34.65
N LEU A 630 8.60 -9.63 34.05
CA LEU A 630 9.65 -8.64 34.07
C LEU A 630 9.65 -7.76 35.34
N ARG A 631 8.75 -8.02 36.29
CA ARG A 631 8.60 -7.27 37.56
C ARG A 631 8.54 -5.77 37.33
N LEU A 632 7.76 -5.32 36.34
CA LEU A 632 7.61 -3.89 36.08
C LEU A 632 7.00 -3.16 37.27
N PRO A 633 7.49 -1.95 37.62
CA PRO A 633 7.21 -1.31 38.91
C PRO A 633 5.77 -0.83 39.10
N ARG A 634 4.96 -0.83 38.04
CA ARG A 634 3.55 -0.39 38.05
C ARG A 634 2.61 -1.54 37.77
N ARG A 635 1.40 -1.46 38.33
CA ARG A 635 0.31 -2.37 37.93
C ARG A 635 0.05 -2.21 36.44
N PHE A 636 -0.08 -3.33 35.70
CA PHE A 636 -0.33 -3.34 34.27
C PHE A 636 -1.52 -2.45 33.88
N SER A 637 -1.31 -1.60 32.89
CA SER A 637 -2.34 -0.81 32.19
C SER A 637 -2.11 -0.86 30.68
N ILE A 638 -3.15 -0.59 29.90
CA ILE A 638 -3.02 -0.56 28.43
C ILE A 638 -2.04 0.53 27.96
N SER A 639 -1.94 1.64 28.71
CA SER A 639 -0.99 2.71 28.39
C SER A 639 0.47 2.24 28.39
N MET A 640 0.80 1.17 29.11
CA MET A 640 2.14 0.57 29.04
C MET A 640 2.44 -0.05 27.68
N LEU A 641 1.40 -0.50 26.96
CA LEU A 641 1.54 -1.06 25.61
C LEU A 641 1.69 0.03 24.54
N THR A 642 1.31 1.26 24.82
CA THR A 642 1.50 2.42 23.93
C THR A 642 2.67 3.31 24.38
N THR A 643 3.51 2.81 25.30
CA THR A 643 4.79 3.43 25.69
C THR A 643 5.93 2.65 25.03
N ALA A 644 6.76 3.33 24.23
CA ALA A 644 7.79 2.68 23.41
C ALA A 644 8.70 1.75 24.24
N GLU A 645 9.27 2.23 25.33
CA GLU A 645 10.21 1.45 26.15
C GLU A 645 9.56 0.18 26.73
N THR A 646 8.38 0.31 27.36
CA THR A 646 7.71 -0.86 27.97
C THR A 646 7.21 -1.84 26.94
N ASN A 647 6.74 -1.37 25.76
CA ASN A 647 6.29 -2.23 24.69
C ASN A 647 7.46 -3.03 24.10
N VAL A 648 8.58 -2.38 23.75
CA VAL A 648 9.77 -3.06 23.20
C VAL A 648 10.34 -4.04 24.23
N ARG A 649 10.44 -3.65 25.52
CA ARG A 649 10.95 -4.53 26.58
C ARG A 649 10.10 -5.81 26.74
N MET A 650 8.76 -5.67 26.74
CA MET A 650 7.86 -6.84 26.83
C MET A 650 7.87 -7.68 25.56
N GLY A 651 7.88 -7.04 24.40
CA GLY A 651 7.85 -7.73 23.12
C GLY A 651 9.13 -8.51 22.80
N THR A 652 10.30 -7.95 23.13
CA THR A 652 11.59 -8.66 22.99
C THR A 652 11.69 -9.86 23.93
N ALA A 653 11.20 -9.73 25.17
CA ALA A 653 11.13 -10.85 26.11
C ALA A 653 10.22 -11.98 25.56
N LEU A 654 9.02 -11.65 25.06
CA LEU A 654 8.15 -12.61 24.40
C LEU A 654 8.85 -13.30 23.23
N PHE A 655 9.47 -12.53 22.33
CA PHE A 655 10.13 -13.09 21.16
C PHE A 655 11.30 -14.01 21.54
N ALA A 656 12.08 -13.63 22.55
CA ALA A 656 13.16 -14.46 23.10
C ALA A 656 12.63 -15.79 23.67
N ASP A 657 11.50 -15.76 24.40
CA ASP A 657 10.87 -16.99 24.89
C ASP A 657 10.47 -17.92 23.75
N LEU A 658 9.86 -17.37 22.69
CA LEU A 658 9.50 -18.13 21.50
C LEU A 658 10.72 -18.73 20.78
N VAL A 659 11.82 -17.96 20.66
CA VAL A 659 13.08 -18.47 20.07
C VAL A 659 13.64 -19.62 20.90
N ARG A 660 13.65 -19.51 22.24
CA ARG A 660 14.11 -20.61 23.13
C ARG A 660 13.20 -21.83 23.06
N GLN A 661 11.91 -21.62 23.01
CA GLN A 661 10.91 -22.71 22.96
C GLN A 661 10.99 -23.52 21.67
N PHE A 662 11.15 -22.87 20.53
CA PHE A 662 11.10 -23.52 19.22
C PHE A 662 12.47 -23.74 18.56
N GLY A 663 13.55 -23.19 19.10
CA GLY A 663 14.90 -23.39 18.59
C GLY A 663 15.27 -22.64 17.32
N GLY A 664 14.45 -21.63 16.88
CA GLY A 664 14.77 -20.86 15.69
C GLY A 664 13.90 -19.62 15.50
N ALA A 665 14.49 -18.57 14.94
CA ALA A 665 13.80 -17.30 14.72
C ALA A 665 12.59 -17.43 13.77
N HIS A 666 12.67 -18.28 12.74
CA HIS A 666 11.57 -18.52 11.79
C HIS A 666 10.35 -19.15 12.45
N TYR A 667 10.55 -20.12 13.37
CA TYR A 667 9.48 -20.69 14.17
C TYR A 667 8.89 -19.65 15.15
N ALA A 668 9.76 -18.86 15.78
CA ALA A 668 9.34 -17.79 16.68
C ALA A 668 8.49 -16.74 15.96
N LEU A 669 8.88 -16.31 14.76
CA LEU A 669 8.11 -15.39 13.94
C LEU A 669 6.75 -15.98 13.53
N ALA A 670 6.73 -17.24 13.11
CA ALA A 670 5.48 -17.93 12.80
C ALA A 670 4.57 -18.02 14.02
N SER A 671 5.12 -18.32 15.21
CA SER A 671 4.40 -18.40 16.48
C SER A 671 3.87 -17.05 16.93
N TYR A 672 4.64 -16.00 16.74
CA TYR A 672 4.25 -14.63 17.06
C TYR A 672 2.98 -14.20 16.33
N ASN A 673 2.88 -14.56 15.04
CA ASN A 673 1.74 -14.21 14.19
C ASN A 673 0.58 -15.21 14.30
N ALA A 674 0.85 -16.53 14.18
CA ALA A 674 -0.20 -17.56 14.11
C ALA A 674 -0.53 -18.21 15.46
N GLY A 675 0.32 -18.07 16.47
CA GLY A 675 0.20 -18.67 17.79
C GLY A 675 0.94 -20.01 17.93
N GLU A 676 1.47 -20.25 19.12
CA GLU A 676 2.34 -21.36 19.48
C GLU A 676 1.80 -22.75 19.17
N ASN A 677 0.54 -23.01 19.50
CA ASN A 677 -0.09 -24.32 19.31
C ASN A 677 -0.15 -24.75 17.83
N ARG A 678 -0.35 -23.79 16.92
CA ARG A 678 -0.35 -24.08 15.48
C ARG A 678 1.02 -24.43 14.98
N VAL A 679 2.03 -23.66 15.39
CA VAL A 679 3.41 -23.89 14.97
C VAL A 679 3.95 -25.20 15.52
N ALA A 680 3.68 -25.52 16.80
CA ALA A 680 4.02 -26.82 17.37
C ALA A 680 3.43 -27.97 16.56
N ARG A 681 2.17 -27.87 16.12
CA ARG A 681 1.52 -28.84 15.26
C ARG A 681 2.24 -28.94 13.89
N TRP A 682 2.47 -27.81 13.21
CA TRP A 682 3.15 -27.82 11.89
C TRP A 682 4.55 -28.43 11.93
N ILE A 683 5.30 -28.19 13.01
CA ILE A 683 6.60 -28.85 13.23
C ILE A 683 6.43 -30.37 13.41
N SER A 684 5.41 -30.81 14.15
CA SER A 684 5.16 -32.23 14.40
C SER A 684 4.66 -32.99 13.15
N GLU A 685 3.95 -32.31 12.24
CA GLU A 685 3.46 -32.89 10.99
C GLU A 685 4.60 -33.18 10.00
N ARG A 686 5.67 -32.38 10.01
CA ARG A 686 6.86 -32.56 9.15
C ARG A 686 8.16 -32.32 9.94
N PRO A 687 8.58 -33.25 10.79
CA PRO A 687 9.77 -33.07 11.61
C PRO A 687 11.05 -33.12 10.77
N GLY A 688 12.02 -32.28 11.09
CA GLY A 688 13.35 -32.29 10.51
C GLY A 688 13.51 -31.70 9.12
N ILE A 689 12.47 -31.04 8.58
CA ILE A 689 12.62 -30.24 7.36
C ILE A 689 13.44 -28.99 7.63
N ASP A 690 14.12 -28.49 6.59
CA ASP A 690 14.91 -27.28 6.75
C ASP A 690 14.04 -26.01 6.88
N GLN A 691 14.69 -24.91 7.22
CA GLN A 691 14.02 -23.63 7.45
C GLN A 691 13.19 -23.18 6.26
N ASP A 692 13.71 -23.33 5.04
CA ASP A 692 13.07 -22.83 3.83
C ASP A 692 11.83 -23.65 3.50
N GLU A 693 11.93 -24.99 3.66
CA GLU A 693 10.80 -25.89 3.49
C GLU A 693 9.71 -25.62 4.53
N PHE A 694 10.08 -25.40 5.80
CA PHE A 694 9.11 -25.08 6.85
C PHE A 694 8.34 -23.79 6.52
N ILE A 695 9.05 -22.73 6.12
CA ILE A 695 8.43 -21.43 5.84
C ILE A 695 7.44 -21.54 4.68
N ASP A 696 7.79 -22.29 3.62
CA ASP A 696 6.91 -22.46 2.47
C ASP A 696 5.78 -23.45 2.70
N ASP A 697 5.90 -24.32 3.72
CA ASP A 697 4.85 -25.25 4.14
C ASP A 697 3.85 -24.64 5.12
N ILE A 698 4.07 -23.43 5.63
CA ILE A 698 3.09 -22.73 6.48
C ILE A 698 1.76 -22.61 5.73
N PRO A 699 0.66 -23.20 6.26
CA PRO A 699 -0.62 -23.25 5.54
C PRO A 699 -1.28 -21.88 5.35
N PHE A 700 -0.94 -20.92 6.21
CA PHE A 700 -1.53 -19.59 6.21
C PHE A 700 -0.68 -18.61 5.41
N PRO A 701 -1.14 -18.12 4.23
CA PRO A 701 -0.38 -17.20 3.39
C PRO A 701 0.03 -15.91 4.12
N GLU A 702 -0.80 -15.42 5.04
CA GLU A 702 -0.48 -14.26 5.87
C GLU A 702 0.76 -14.52 6.72
N THR A 703 0.78 -15.63 7.47
CA THR A 703 1.90 -16.01 8.33
C THR A 703 3.16 -16.35 7.52
N GLN A 704 3.00 -17.07 6.40
CA GLN A 704 4.10 -17.36 5.49
C GLN A 704 4.78 -16.09 4.98
N ASN A 705 3.99 -15.14 4.47
CA ASN A 705 4.49 -13.85 3.99
C ASN A 705 5.06 -12.97 5.12
N TYR A 706 4.48 -13.04 6.31
CA TYR A 706 4.98 -12.35 7.50
C TYR A 706 6.41 -12.79 7.84
N VAL A 707 6.66 -14.10 7.91
CA VAL A 707 7.99 -14.63 8.20
C VAL A 707 9.00 -14.23 7.12
N LYS A 708 8.66 -14.42 5.84
CA LYS A 708 9.54 -14.06 4.71
C LYS A 708 9.89 -12.59 4.69
N ARG A 709 8.91 -11.71 4.92
CA ARG A 709 9.11 -10.27 4.93
C ARG A 709 10.04 -9.83 6.06
N ILE A 710 9.85 -10.35 7.27
CA ILE A 710 10.69 -9.98 8.40
C ILE A 710 12.13 -10.46 8.19
N LEU A 711 12.33 -11.70 7.77
CA LEU A 711 13.66 -12.23 7.47
C LEU A 711 14.36 -11.40 6.37
N GLY A 712 13.64 -11.08 5.30
CA GLY A 712 14.18 -10.24 4.22
C GLY A 712 14.49 -8.82 4.68
N THR A 713 13.57 -8.18 5.41
CA THR A 713 13.75 -6.81 5.93
C THR A 713 14.89 -6.72 6.94
N ALA A 714 15.10 -7.76 7.77
CA ALA A 714 16.25 -7.81 8.69
C ALA A 714 17.59 -7.75 7.95
N GLU A 715 17.70 -8.44 6.80
CA GLU A 715 18.89 -8.35 5.95
C GLU A 715 19.07 -6.95 5.35
N ASP A 716 17.95 -6.27 4.95
CA ASP A 716 18.03 -4.90 4.47
C ASP A 716 18.47 -3.93 5.56
N TYR A 717 17.95 -4.07 6.78
CA TYR A 717 18.41 -3.28 7.92
C TYR A 717 19.89 -3.51 8.22
N ARG A 718 20.34 -4.77 8.21
CA ARG A 718 21.75 -5.10 8.44
C ARG A 718 22.65 -4.49 7.37
N ARG A 719 22.24 -4.55 6.09
CA ARG A 719 22.97 -3.96 4.97
C ARG A 719 23.04 -2.43 5.05
N LEU A 720 21.94 -1.78 5.43
CA LEU A 720 21.83 -0.32 5.45
C LEU A 720 22.41 0.32 6.72
N TYR A 721 22.36 -0.40 7.84
CA TYR A 721 22.69 0.15 9.18
C TYR A 721 23.76 -0.65 9.94
N GLY A 722 24.22 -1.80 9.44
CA GLY A 722 25.16 -2.70 10.13
C GLY A 722 26.64 -2.48 9.85
N GLY A 723 27.05 -1.39 9.21
CA GLY A 723 28.38 -1.10 8.63
C GLY A 723 29.62 -1.63 9.36
N THR A 724 30.53 -2.26 8.58
CA THR A 724 31.88 -2.71 8.98
C THR A 724 32.96 -1.72 8.51
N GLY A 725 32.81 -0.44 8.72
CA GLY A 725 33.82 0.56 8.32
C GLY A 725 33.35 1.93 8.71
N SER A 726 34.23 2.75 9.21
CA SER A 726 34.20 4.16 9.69
C SER A 726 32.98 5.08 9.43
N GLY A 727 31.87 4.54 9.00
CA GLY A 727 30.52 5.09 8.97
C GLY A 727 29.67 4.42 10.04
N ALA A 728 30.21 4.31 11.27
CA ALA A 728 29.45 3.87 12.42
C ALA A 728 28.12 4.62 12.46
N PHE A 729 27.07 3.88 12.76
CA PHE A 729 25.76 4.34 13.18
C PHE A 729 25.89 5.70 13.84
N ASN A 730 25.62 6.78 13.12
CA ASN A 730 25.43 8.06 13.78
C ASN A 730 24.08 7.97 14.48
N ALA A 731 24.08 8.07 15.80
CA ALA A 731 22.85 8.18 16.58
C ALA A 731 21.92 9.28 16.02
N ASP A 732 22.49 10.32 15.43
CA ASP A 732 21.79 11.43 14.80
C ASP A 732 21.01 11.02 13.51
N ASP A 733 21.40 9.95 12.81
CA ASP A 733 20.66 9.42 11.65
C ASP A 733 19.39 8.66 12.05
N VAL A 734 19.27 8.29 13.33
CA VAL A 734 18.18 7.44 13.85
C VAL A 734 17.22 8.20 14.75
N ASP A 735 17.73 9.22 15.45
CA ASP A 735 17.00 10.02 16.43
C ASP A 735 16.56 11.40 15.90
N ALA A 736 16.44 11.58 14.57
CA ALA A 736 15.58 12.65 14.10
C ALA A 736 14.17 12.34 14.66
N GLN A 737 13.90 12.87 15.85
CA GLN A 737 12.56 12.81 16.41
C GLN A 737 11.60 13.24 15.31
N PRO A 738 10.51 12.51 15.08
CA PRO A 738 9.47 12.99 14.18
C PRO A 738 9.15 14.40 14.66
N ALA A 739 9.31 15.38 13.78
CA ALA A 739 8.81 16.72 14.02
C ALA A 739 7.41 16.52 14.58
N VAL A 740 7.16 17.02 15.78
CA VAL A 740 5.90 16.84 16.49
C VAL A 740 4.80 17.07 15.47
N SER A 741 4.01 16.06 15.18
CA SER A 741 2.94 16.18 14.21
C SER A 741 2.05 17.31 14.72
N HIS A 742 2.14 18.47 14.12
CA HIS A 742 1.12 19.48 14.31
C HIS A 742 -0.16 18.80 13.81
N LYS A 743 -1.03 18.40 14.75
CA LYS A 743 -2.38 17.97 14.44
C LYS A 743 -2.90 18.97 13.43
N ALA A 744 -3.35 18.47 12.28
CA ALA A 744 -4.11 19.27 11.34
C ALA A 744 -5.08 20.13 12.15
N ALA A 745 -5.07 21.43 11.90
CA ALA A 745 -5.96 22.35 12.59
C ALA A 745 -7.36 21.76 12.59
N PRO A 746 -8.05 21.69 13.73
CA PRO A 746 -9.41 21.16 13.73
C PRO A 746 -10.23 21.97 12.73
N PRO A 747 -11.15 21.35 11.97
CA PRO A 747 -12.01 22.06 11.05
C PRO A 747 -12.70 23.20 11.82
N PRO A 748 -12.96 24.35 11.20
CA PRO A 748 -13.47 25.53 11.88
C PRO A 748 -14.71 25.15 12.69
N ALA A 749 -14.70 25.48 13.98
CA ALA A 749 -15.76 25.17 14.91
C ALA A 749 -17.10 25.67 14.36
N LYS A 750 -18.03 24.73 14.15
CA LYS A 750 -19.42 25.08 13.82
C LYS A 750 -19.90 26.05 14.88
N LYS A 751 -20.22 27.27 14.49
CA LYS A 751 -20.92 28.24 15.35
C LYS A 751 -22.17 27.56 15.89
N ALA A 752 -22.25 27.40 17.20
CA ALA A 752 -23.42 26.91 17.87
C ALA A 752 -24.57 27.90 17.59
N THR A 753 -25.56 27.50 16.81
CA THR A 753 -26.86 28.14 16.79
C THR A 753 -27.54 27.78 18.10
N ALA A 754 -27.81 28.81 18.89
CA ALA A 754 -28.56 28.71 20.12
C ALA A 754 -30.01 28.29 19.81
N ASN A 755 -30.57 27.51 20.74
CA ASN A 755 -31.98 27.20 20.97
C ASN A 755 -32.61 26.03 20.17
N ALA A 756 -32.51 24.85 20.80
CA ALA A 756 -33.63 23.91 20.84
C ALA A 756 -33.76 23.34 22.26
N PRO A 757 -35.00 23.19 22.81
CA PRO A 757 -35.21 22.79 24.20
C PRO A 757 -34.89 21.29 24.40
N ALA A 758 -34.36 20.98 25.59
CA ALA A 758 -34.01 19.64 26.01
C ALA A 758 -35.19 18.67 26.04
N PRO A 759 -35.05 17.42 25.58
CA PRO A 759 -36.10 16.41 25.77
C PRO A 759 -36.15 15.92 27.22
N ALA A 760 -37.36 15.79 27.75
CA ALA A 760 -37.68 15.36 29.11
C ALA A 760 -37.14 13.97 29.43
N LYS A 761 -36.55 13.81 30.62
CA LYS A 761 -36.10 12.55 31.21
C LYS A 761 -37.29 11.58 31.37
N LYS A 762 -37.27 10.44 30.67
CA LYS A 762 -38.16 9.33 30.94
C LYS A 762 -37.68 8.58 32.19
N ALA A 763 -38.59 8.45 33.15
CA ALA A 763 -38.38 7.74 34.41
C ALA A 763 -38.22 6.23 34.18
N THR A 764 -37.29 5.62 34.92
CA THR A 764 -37.02 4.20 35.00
C THR A 764 -38.10 3.51 35.86
N PRO A 765 -38.72 2.37 35.48
CA PRO A 765 -39.61 1.67 36.35
C PRO A 765 -38.87 0.78 37.36
N ALA A 766 -39.33 0.82 38.61
CA ALA A 766 -38.81 0.10 39.73
C ALA A 766 -38.94 -1.41 39.60
N LYS A 767 -37.89 -2.16 39.96
CA LYS A 767 -37.88 -3.62 40.12
C LYS A 767 -38.75 -4.02 41.33
N LYS A 768 -39.84 -4.76 41.07
CA LYS A 768 -40.55 -5.55 42.10
C LYS A 768 -39.80 -6.86 42.35
N LYS A 769 -39.38 -7.06 43.62
CA LYS A 769 -39.00 -8.38 44.16
C LYS A 769 -40.24 -9.25 44.26
N ALA A 770 -40.16 -10.49 43.73
CA ALA A 770 -41.08 -11.56 44.10
C ALA A 770 -40.27 -12.75 44.60
N SER A 771 -40.67 -13.21 45.77
CA SER A 771 -40.08 -14.23 46.60
C SER A 771 -40.35 -15.63 46.06
N ALA A 772 -39.43 -16.54 46.37
CA ALA A 772 -39.50 -17.96 46.11
C ALA A 772 -40.64 -18.68 46.85
N LYS A 773 -41.26 -19.64 46.18
CA LYS A 773 -41.87 -20.81 46.84
C LYS A 773 -41.53 -22.08 46.03
N ARG A 774 -40.84 -22.98 46.74
CA ARG A 774 -40.62 -24.38 46.35
C ARG A 774 -41.94 -25.10 46.28
N THR A 775 -42.14 -25.97 45.29
CA THR A 775 -42.81 -27.26 45.50
C THR A 775 -42.28 -28.32 44.55
N ARG A 776 -42.00 -29.48 45.09
CA ARG A 776 -41.60 -30.75 44.47
C ARG A 776 -42.76 -31.40 43.77
N LYS A 777 -42.58 -32.14 42.68
CA LYS A 777 -42.79 -33.58 42.41
C LYS A 777 -43.06 -33.80 40.91
N ALA A 778 -42.26 -34.56 40.32
CA ALA A 778 -42.46 -35.93 39.79
C ALA A 778 -43.41 -36.05 38.57
N ALA A 779 -42.87 -36.31 37.43
CA ALA A 779 -42.91 -37.55 36.65
C ALA A 779 -41.99 -37.38 35.45
#